data_c9816d8efbe33a9709597cf15590dbb4
#
_entry.id   c9816d8efbe33a9709597cf15590dbb4
#
_cell.length_a   1.000
_cell.length_b   1.000
_cell.length_c   1.000
_cell.angle_alpha   90.00
_cell.angle_beta   90.00
_cell.angle_gamma   90.00
#
_symmetry.space_group_name_H-M   'P 1'
#
loop_
_entity.id
_entity.type
_entity.pdbx_description
1 polymer ?
#
loop_
_entity_poly.entity_id
_entity_poly.type
_entity_poly.pdbx_seq_one_letter_code
_entity_poly.pdbx_strand_id
1 'polypeptide(L)'
;MLLSPLTILIILLSYPGCKNQKPEKTPNEYTGSQSCRSCHEEFYGLWANSYHGLAMQPITASFLETEIPSMQQDIVIEGKKYRIIIEDTTLICLETNGNQENKYIATWALGGKNVYYFLTPITKGRLQTLPLAYDLNDSIWYDNPKSAIRHFANNIPDEAVSWKDFLYTFNTTCYSCHVSQLATNFDMNTLTYNTLWKESGINCETCHGPCGEHIRVCEKAGEGNIPEDLKIIITRTFTHDQHNSSCASCHAKMRPLTSSYPPGETFFDHFDLITLENPDFYPDGRDLGENYTHTTWMQSECVQSDQLDCIHCHTSSGRYRFHGTVAEGNQACIECHKENVSNLVAHTHHPANSEGSRCINCHMPKTEFGRMIRSDHSMRPPMPSATIKFESPNACNICHDDMSPEWADKFVREWRDRDYQAPVLYNAGLINAAREHDWKNLDKMLEALDSSRMDAIFTTSLIRLLAGCESKEKWPSIEKKLDHKSPLVRSAAANAMISNPRPEVIKKLLNAAKDKYRVVRLAAASSLSAVPINEFSSEEKQIVNNVLEEYKNSLVTRPDNWSSHYNLGNFYHYQGQLNNAILSYKTAGRLYDQALEPLINSSIVYSQLNDPVNAERSLQQALEIDPESEAANLNMGLLSAETGKSDMAIKYLEKVLEINSESAVSAYNLSILVSKENPGKAIEYSRQAWKSNPDNLKYGYTYAFFLNQNGQTKQATGELETIVKKDPGYVDAIFLLGNIYEESGDKQKAVSLYKESMKLVSLPEQVKIQLNNKLNSPEQ
;
A
#
# COMPACT_ATOMS: atom_id res chain seq x y z
N MET A 1 51.66 -50.32 35.80
CA MET A 1 51.74 -51.73 35.57
C MET A 1 50.40 -52.27 35.12
N LEU A 2 50.39 -52.97 33.99
CA LEU A 2 49.36 -53.76 33.32
C LEU A 2 48.21 -53.05 32.62
N LEU A 3 48.41 -52.96 31.30
CA LEU A 3 47.45 -52.79 30.21
C LEU A 3 46.57 -54.05 30.06
N SER A 4 45.25 -53.84 29.77
CA SER A 4 44.39 -54.90 29.27
C SER A 4 43.73 -54.41 27.95
N PRO A 5 43.67 -55.23 26.88
CA PRO A 5 43.26 -54.81 25.56
C PRO A 5 41.73 -54.85 25.39
N LEU A 6 41.17 -53.81 24.78
CA LEU A 6 39.76 -53.69 24.38
C LEU A 6 39.57 -54.43 23.04
N THR A 7 38.82 -55.51 23.05
CA THR A 7 38.42 -56.29 21.88
C THR A 7 37.32 -55.55 21.12
N ILE A 8 37.59 -55.10 19.88
CA ILE A 8 36.58 -54.51 18.99
C ILE A 8 35.77 -55.63 18.32
N LEU A 9 34.49 -55.73 18.65
CA LEU A 9 33.54 -56.63 18.01
C LEU A 9 32.95 -55.94 16.79
N ILE A 10 33.38 -56.34 15.56
CA ILE A 10 32.79 -55.88 14.31
C ILE A 10 31.49 -56.66 14.06
N ILE A 11 30.33 -56.00 14.20
CA ILE A 11 29.05 -56.54 13.80
C ILE A 11 28.84 -56.20 12.32
N LEU A 12 28.93 -57.19 11.46
CA LEU A 12 28.51 -57.14 10.08
C LEU A 12 26.97 -57.13 10.02
N LEU A 13 26.39 -55.96 9.86
CA LEU A 13 24.97 -55.81 9.51
C LEU A 13 24.82 -55.98 8.02
N SER A 14 24.25 -57.10 7.60
CA SER A 14 23.79 -57.36 6.25
C SER A 14 22.66 -56.42 5.88
N TYR A 15 22.89 -55.51 4.92
CA TYR A 15 21.85 -54.68 4.31
C TYR A 15 20.96 -55.54 3.38
N PRO A 16 19.64 -55.52 3.55
CA PRO A 16 18.75 -56.13 2.54
C PRO A 16 18.65 -55.21 1.31
N GLY A 17 18.67 -55.86 0.18
CA GLY A 17 18.63 -55.43 -1.18
C GLY A 17 18.03 -54.10 -1.56
N CYS A 18 18.67 -53.44 -2.51
CA CYS A 18 18.20 -52.30 -3.28
C CYS A 18 16.78 -52.60 -3.85
N LYS A 19 15.76 -51.98 -3.25
CA LYS A 19 14.52 -51.77 -3.98
C LYS A 19 14.79 -50.69 -5.01
N ASN A 20 14.48 -50.96 -6.27
CA ASN A 20 14.41 -50.02 -7.38
C ASN A 20 13.68 -48.72 -6.92
N GLN A 21 14.39 -47.73 -6.46
CA GLN A 21 13.89 -46.38 -6.41
C GLN A 21 13.68 -45.96 -7.85
N LYS A 22 12.42 -45.65 -8.20
CA LYS A 22 12.13 -44.91 -9.43
C LYS A 22 13.07 -43.70 -9.42
N PRO A 23 13.72 -43.34 -10.56
CA PRO A 23 14.58 -42.19 -10.61
C PRO A 23 13.79 -40.99 -10.08
N GLU A 24 14.28 -40.34 -9.02
CA GLU A 24 13.79 -39.05 -8.58
C GLU A 24 13.77 -38.15 -9.81
N LYS A 25 12.59 -37.59 -10.12
CA LYS A 25 12.48 -36.61 -11.21
C LYS A 25 13.45 -35.49 -10.87
N THR A 26 14.51 -35.33 -11.66
CA THR A 26 15.38 -34.16 -11.59
C THR A 26 14.48 -32.94 -11.73
N PRO A 27 14.55 -31.98 -10.82
CA PRO A 27 13.75 -30.76 -10.94
C PRO A 27 13.99 -30.12 -12.31
N ASN A 28 12.94 -29.61 -12.94
CA ASN A 28 13.07 -28.85 -14.17
C ASN A 28 13.89 -27.58 -13.86
N GLU A 29 14.98 -27.35 -14.59
CA GLU A 29 15.94 -26.29 -14.27
C GLU A 29 15.80 -25.09 -15.22
N TYR A 30 16.13 -23.91 -14.72
CA TYR A 30 16.28 -22.71 -15.54
C TYR A 30 17.60 -22.74 -16.30
N THR A 31 17.52 -22.59 -17.63
CA THR A 31 18.69 -22.72 -18.53
C THR A 31 19.21 -21.40 -19.06
N GLY A 32 18.37 -20.36 -19.06
CA GLY A 32 18.64 -19.04 -19.60
C GLY A 32 18.32 -18.91 -21.09
N SER A 33 18.07 -17.68 -21.56
CA SER A 33 17.60 -17.39 -22.93
C SER A 33 18.58 -17.85 -24.01
N GLN A 34 19.89 -17.88 -23.73
CA GLN A 34 20.87 -18.32 -24.69
C GLN A 34 20.65 -19.79 -25.16
N SER A 35 20.09 -20.64 -24.30
CA SER A 35 19.77 -22.02 -24.66
C SER A 35 18.61 -22.15 -25.64
N CYS A 36 17.76 -21.11 -25.74
CA CYS A 36 16.63 -21.07 -26.66
C CYS A 36 17.04 -20.68 -28.08
N ARG A 37 18.20 -20.00 -28.24
CA ARG A 37 18.63 -19.36 -29.48
C ARG A 37 18.76 -20.35 -30.64
N SER A 38 19.31 -21.52 -30.42
CA SER A 38 19.59 -22.51 -31.48
C SER A 38 18.33 -23.00 -32.19
N CYS A 39 17.17 -23.02 -31.49
CA CYS A 39 15.88 -23.47 -32.02
C CYS A 39 14.92 -22.32 -32.33
N HIS A 40 15.10 -21.17 -31.68
CA HIS A 40 14.19 -20.01 -31.74
C HIS A 40 14.96 -18.72 -32.09
N GLU A 41 15.86 -18.76 -33.07
CA GLU A 41 16.78 -17.65 -33.38
C GLU A 41 16.07 -16.31 -33.71
N GLU A 42 14.98 -16.38 -34.48
CA GLU A 42 14.19 -15.20 -34.83
C GLU A 42 13.57 -14.55 -33.58
N PHE A 43 12.90 -15.33 -32.74
CA PHE A 43 12.33 -14.85 -31.48
C PHE A 43 13.40 -14.34 -30.52
N TYR A 44 14.54 -15.05 -30.44
CA TYR A 44 15.67 -14.62 -29.63
C TYR A 44 16.18 -13.24 -30.07
N GLY A 45 16.36 -13.03 -31.37
CA GLY A 45 16.81 -11.74 -31.92
C GLY A 45 15.83 -10.60 -31.63
N LEU A 46 14.52 -10.86 -31.72
CA LEU A 46 13.50 -9.90 -31.38
C LEU A 46 13.48 -9.55 -29.88
N TRP A 47 13.69 -10.56 -29.01
CA TRP A 47 13.73 -10.37 -27.56
C TRP A 47 15.01 -9.69 -27.10
N ALA A 48 16.18 -10.13 -27.56
CA ALA A 48 17.49 -9.63 -27.11
C ALA A 48 17.65 -8.12 -27.29
N ASN A 49 17.01 -7.57 -28.34
CA ASN A 49 17.00 -6.13 -28.65
C ASN A 49 15.76 -5.40 -28.14
N SER A 50 14.93 -6.04 -27.33
CA SER A 50 13.75 -5.42 -26.73
C SER A 50 14.06 -4.79 -25.37
N TYR A 51 13.18 -3.90 -24.88
CA TYR A 51 13.32 -3.33 -23.56
C TYR A 51 13.20 -4.39 -22.42
N HIS A 52 12.66 -5.58 -22.67
CA HIS A 52 12.70 -6.69 -21.73
C HIS A 52 14.11 -7.31 -21.69
N GLY A 53 14.70 -7.63 -22.85
CA GLY A 53 16.05 -8.17 -22.90
C GLY A 53 17.11 -7.17 -22.40
N LEU A 54 16.90 -5.87 -22.64
CA LEU A 54 17.79 -4.80 -22.25
C LEU A 54 17.43 -4.13 -20.92
N ALA A 55 16.49 -4.69 -20.13
CA ALA A 55 16.04 -4.05 -18.90
C ALA A 55 17.18 -3.82 -17.88
N MET A 56 18.21 -4.65 -17.91
CA MET A 56 19.47 -4.48 -17.21
C MET A 56 20.62 -4.96 -18.06
N GLN A 57 21.68 -4.18 -18.17
CA GLN A 57 22.81 -4.44 -19.03
C GLN A 57 24.14 -4.29 -18.27
N PRO A 58 25.14 -5.12 -18.52
CA PRO A 58 26.49 -4.89 -17.98
C PRO A 58 27.10 -3.66 -18.65
N ILE A 59 27.86 -2.88 -17.89
CA ILE A 59 28.65 -1.77 -18.44
C ILE A 59 29.90 -2.36 -19.10
N THR A 60 29.94 -2.28 -20.44
CA THR A 60 31.05 -2.77 -21.27
C THR A 60 31.67 -1.62 -22.05
N ALA A 61 32.84 -1.80 -22.64
CA ALA A 61 33.45 -0.80 -23.51
C ALA A 61 32.51 -0.37 -24.64
N SER A 62 31.88 -1.33 -25.32
CA SER A 62 30.92 -1.06 -26.40
C SER A 62 29.72 -0.26 -25.90
N PHE A 63 29.15 -0.60 -24.73
CA PHE A 63 28.05 0.15 -24.13
C PHE A 63 28.45 1.61 -23.87
N LEU A 64 29.64 1.84 -23.30
CA LEU A 64 30.11 3.19 -23.02
C LEU A 64 30.36 4.02 -24.30
N GLU A 65 30.91 3.37 -25.34
CA GLU A 65 31.17 4.05 -26.63
C GLU A 65 29.90 4.44 -27.38
N THR A 66 28.84 3.61 -27.31
CA THR A 66 27.61 3.79 -28.10
C THR A 66 26.52 4.52 -27.37
N GLU A 67 26.38 4.33 -26.06
CA GLU A 67 25.19 4.76 -25.29
C GLU A 67 25.46 5.95 -24.37
N ILE A 68 26.71 6.16 -23.93
CA ILE A 68 26.97 7.08 -22.81
C ILE A 68 27.97 8.18 -23.21
N PRO A 69 27.53 9.43 -23.32
CA PRO A 69 28.43 10.56 -23.57
C PRO A 69 29.18 10.99 -22.29
N SER A 70 30.35 11.57 -22.48
CA SER A 70 31.09 12.19 -21.38
C SER A 70 30.34 13.36 -20.78
N MET A 71 30.36 13.46 -19.45
CA MET A 71 29.75 14.56 -18.72
C MET A 71 30.66 15.81 -18.74
N GLN A 72 30.11 16.96 -19.12
CA GLN A 72 30.88 18.20 -19.29
C GLN A 72 30.93 19.08 -18.02
N GLN A 73 29.91 19.00 -17.17
CA GLN A 73 29.77 19.87 -16.01
C GLN A 73 29.39 19.07 -14.75
N ASP A 74 29.83 19.56 -13.58
CA ASP A 74 29.40 18.98 -12.30
C ASP A 74 27.94 19.27 -12.00
N ILE A 75 27.27 18.31 -11.39
CA ILE A 75 25.95 18.50 -10.77
C ILE A 75 26.13 18.54 -9.26
N VAL A 76 25.51 19.54 -8.63
CA VAL A 76 25.56 19.71 -7.17
C VAL A 76 24.30 19.12 -6.56
N ILE A 77 24.45 18.11 -5.67
CA ILE A 77 23.38 17.46 -4.93
C ILE A 77 23.75 17.54 -3.44
N GLU A 78 22.86 18.09 -2.62
CA GLU A 78 23.08 18.23 -1.16
C GLU A 78 24.45 18.89 -0.81
N GLY A 79 24.86 19.89 -1.59
CA GLY A 79 26.12 20.63 -1.38
C GLY A 79 27.38 19.89 -1.83
N LYS A 80 27.30 18.67 -2.34
CA LYS A 80 28.39 17.89 -2.90
C LYS A 80 28.39 17.97 -4.43
N LYS A 81 29.56 17.92 -5.04
CA LYS A 81 29.69 17.90 -6.50
C LYS A 81 29.79 16.46 -7.00
N TYR A 82 29.03 16.15 -8.04
CA TYR A 82 29.05 14.84 -8.68
C TYR A 82 29.42 15.00 -10.15
N ARG A 83 30.28 14.10 -10.65
CA ARG A 83 30.69 14.05 -12.04
C ARG A 83 30.83 12.60 -12.49
N ILE A 84 30.35 12.31 -13.70
CA ILE A 84 30.63 11.04 -14.38
C ILE A 84 31.90 11.18 -15.22
N ILE A 85 32.82 10.26 -15.01
CA ILE A 85 34.01 10.11 -15.86
C ILE A 85 34.05 8.70 -16.42
N ILE A 86 34.59 8.56 -17.61
CA ILE A 86 34.83 7.28 -18.27
C ILE A 86 36.33 7.11 -18.37
N GLU A 87 36.88 6.12 -17.65
CA GLU A 87 38.26 5.75 -17.67
C GLU A 87 38.37 4.35 -18.29
N ASP A 88 39.01 4.24 -19.45
CA ASP A 88 39.11 3.01 -20.26
C ASP A 88 37.71 2.38 -20.54
N THR A 89 37.37 1.32 -19.81
CA THR A 89 36.14 0.55 -19.93
C THR A 89 35.24 0.69 -18.69
N THR A 90 35.48 1.72 -17.85
CA THR A 90 34.87 1.86 -16.54
C THR A 90 34.11 3.20 -16.44
N LEU A 91 32.86 3.17 -16.02
CA LEU A 91 32.07 4.35 -15.66
C LEU A 91 32.22 4.61 -14.16
N ILE A 92 32.70 5.80 -13.81
CA ILE A 92 32.97 6.21 -12.43
C ILE A 92 32.15 7.46 -12.12
N CYS A 93 31.43 7.44 -11.02
CA CYS A 93 30.82 8.62 -10.42
C CYS A 93 31.75 9.16 -9.32
N LEU A 94 32.25 10.38 -9.51
CA LEU A 94 33.06 11.10 -8.55
C LEU A 94 32.12 11.92 -7.65
N GLU A 95 32.23 11.74 -6.33
CA GLU A 95 31.61 12.60 -5.33
C GLU A 95 32.71 13.46 -4.68
N THR A 96 32.62 14.77 -4.80
CA THR A 96 33.58 15.72 -4.19
C THR A 96 32.88 16.52 -3.09
N ASN A 97 33.38 16.44 -1.87
CA ASN A 97 32.93 17.22 -0.72
C ASN A 97 34.12 17.95 -0.08
N GLY A 98 34.26 19.25 -0.37
CA GLY A 98 35.45 20.01 -0.02
C GLY A 98 36.72 19.41 -0.64
N ASN A 99 37.64 18.91 0.20
CA ASN A 99 38.89 18.27 -0.23
C ASN A 99 38.79 16.73 -0.29
N GLN A 100 37.63 16.17 0.05
CA GLN A 100 37.44 14.71 0.03
C GLN A 100 36.82 14.28 -1.30
N GLU A 101 37.36 13.26 -1.90
CA GLU A 101 36.86 12.64 -3.12
C GLU A 101 36.55 11.16 -2.88
N ASN A 102 35.34 10.75 -3.28
CA ASN A 102 34.91 9.35 -3.28
C ASN A 102 34.60 8.90 -4.71
N LYS A 103 35.03 7.69 -5.06
CA LYS A 103 34.79 7.09 -6.38
C LYS A 103 33.79 5.94 -6.25
N TYR A 104 32.75 5.95 -7.06
CA TYR A 104 31.76 4.88 -7.16
C TYR A 104 31.78 4.30 -8.56
N ILE A 105 32.20 3.04 -8.68
CA ILE A 105 32.30 2.33 -9.95
C ILE A 105 30.94 1.74 -10.29
N ALA A 106 30.38 2.12 -11.43
CA ALA A 106 29.14 1.54 -11.93
C ALA A 106 29.42 0.18 -12.59
N THR A 107 28.60 -0.81 -12.26
CA THR A 107 28.74 -2.18 -12.78
C THR A 107 27.61 -2.57 -13.73
N TRP A 108 26.45 -1.97 -13.58
CA TRP A 108 25.24 -2.25 -14.35
C TRP A 108 24.50 -0.98 -14.73
N ALA A 109 23.83 -1.00 -15.88
CA ALA A 109 22.89 0.01 -16.33
C ALA A 109 21.48 -0.58 -16.35
N LEU A 110 20.49 0.14 -15.78
CA LEU A 110 19.07 -0.19 -15.81
C LEU A 110 18.35 0.70 -16.81
N GLY A 111 17.36 0.14 -17.52
CA GLY A 111 16.53 0.92 -18.43
C GLY A 111 17.01 0.87 -19.87
N GLY A 112 17.03 2.04 -20.56
CA GLY A 112 17.45 2.14 -21.96
C GLY A 112 16.31 2.48 -22.94
N LYS A 113 15.13 2.83 -22.40
CA LYS A 113 14.03 3.38 -23.22
C LYS A 113 13.95 4.90 -23.14
N ASN A 114 13.93 5.44 -21.93
CA ASN A 114 13.89 6.87 -21.67
C ASN A 114 15.13 7.34 -20.93
N VAL A 115 15.58 6.53 -19.96
CA VAL A 115 16.69 6.85 -19.06
C VAL A 115 17.57 5.64 -18.82
N TYR A 116 18.84 5.90 -18.44
CA TYR A 116 19.71 4.93 -17.80
C TYR A 116 19.96 5.32 -16.35
N TYR A 117 19.65 4.38 -15.43
CA TYR A 117 20.14 4.40 -14.05
C TYR A 117 21.36 3.49 -13.94
N PHE A 118 22.32 3.86 -13.12
CA PHE A 118 23.56 3.10 -12.96
C PHE A 118 23.67 2.52 -11.56
N LEU A 119 24.08 1.26 -11.45
CA LEU A 119 24.26 0.57 -10.18
C LEU A 119 25.73 0.48 -9.79
N THR A 120 26.00 0.83 -8.54
CA THR A 120 27.31 0.66 -7.90
C THR A 120 27.20 -0.24 -6.67
N PRO A 121 28.16 -1.15 -6.43
CA PRO A 121 28.21 -1.89 -5.17
C PRO A 121 28.60 -0.95 -4.03
N ILE A 122 27.87 -1.07 -2.92
CA ILE A 122 28.16 -0.38 -1.68
C ILE A 122 28.25 -1.39 -0.51
N THR A 123 28.37 -0.88 0.71
CA THR A 123 28.49 -1.72 1.91
C THR A 123 27.34 -2.75 2.04
N LYS A 124 27.57 -3.84 2.75
CA LYS A 124 26.61 -4.91 3.03
C LYS A 124 26.08 -5.65 1.78
N GLY A 125 26.82 -5.64 0.67
CA GLY A 125 26.41 -6.30 -0.58
C GLY A 125 25.24 -5.63 -1.29
N ARG A 126 24.88 -4.39 -0.93
CA ARG A 126 23.88 -3.62 -1.64
C ARG A 126 24.40 -3.16 -3.00
N LEU A 127 23.55 -3.27 -4.00
CA LEU A 127 23.69 -2.57 -5.27
C LEU A 127 22.81 -1.33 -5.23
N GLN A 128 23.41 -0.16 -5.36
CA GLN A 128 22.75 1.13 -5.17
C GLN A 128 22.70 1.91 -6.49
N THR A 129 21.58 2.56 -6.80
CA THR A 129 21.56 3.48 -7.93
C THR A 129 22.44 4.69 -7.62
N LEU A 130 23.19 5.14 -8.63
CA LEU A 130 23.99 6.35 -8.52
C LEU A 130 23.10 7.60 -8.40
N PRO A 131 23.60 8.70 -7.82
CA PRO A 131 22.89 9.96 -7.73
C PRO A 131 22.67 10.62 -9.08
N LEU A 132 23.43 10.25 -10.10
CA LEU A 132 23.30 10.73 -11.45
C LEU A 132 22.73 9.66 -12.38
N ALA A 133 21.77 10.06 -13.21
CA ALA A 133 21.20 9.24 -14.26
C ALA A 133 21.29 9.98 -15.61
N TYR A 134 21.13 9.25 -16.70
CA TYR A 134 21.24 9.79 -18.06
C TYR A 134 19.90 9.72 -18.79
N ASP A 135 19.41 10.86 -19.27
CA ASP A 135 18.20 10.98 -20.06
C ASP A 135 18.53 10.80 -21.54
N LEU A 136 17.93 9.78 -22.15
CA LEU A 136 18.13 9.45 -23.57
C LEU A 136 17.35 10.37 -24.51
N ASN A 137 16.24 10.95 -24.06
CA ASN A 137 15.41 11.82 -24.91
C ASN A 137 16.09 13.19 -25.10
N ASP A 138 16.57 13.77 -23.98
CA ASP A 138 17.21 15.08 -23.98
C ASP A 138 18.74 15.02 -24.09
N SER A 139 19.33 13.82 -24.00
CA SER A 139 20.77 13.59 -24.02
C SER A 139 21.52 14.33 -22.90
N ILE A 140 20.98 14.32 -21.68
CA ILE A 140 21.54 15.04 -20.52
C ILE A 140 21.74 14.14 -19.29
N TRP A 141 22.75 14.46 -18.50
CA TRP A 141 22.89 13.95 -17.15
C TRP A 141 22.06 14.77 -16.17
N TYR A 142 21.43 14.11 -15.19
CA TYR A 142 20.54 14.78 -14.24
C TYR A 142 20.63 14.17 -12.83
N ASP A 143 20.14 14.95 -11.85
CA ASP A 143 19.97 14.53 -10.45
C ASP A 143 18.81 13.53 -10.34
N ASN A 144 19.16 12.26 -10.14
CA ASN A 144 18.19 11.17 -10.05
C ASN A 144 17.23 11.32 -8.84
N PRO A 145 17.68 11.49 -7.59
CA PRO A 145 16.80 11.73 -6.44
C PRO A 145 15.82 12.89 -6.65
N LYS A 146 16.30 14.02 -7.16
CA LYS A 146 15.47 15.19 -7.39
C LYS A 146 14.41 14.97 -8.47
N SER A 147 14.69 14.16 -9.48
CA SER A 147 13.73 13.88 -10.56
C SER A 147 12.54 13.03 -10.11
N ALA A 148 12.68 12.29 -8.99
CA ALA A 148 11.64 11.43 -8.44
C ALA A 148 10.73 12.13 -7.42
N ILE A 149 10.84 13.46 -7.27
CA ILE A 149 9.96 14.25 -6.40
C ILE A 149 8.60 14.44 -7.08
N ARG A 150 7.52 14.17 -6.34
CA ARG A 150 6.16 14.50 -6.78
C ARG A 150 5.89 15.99 -6.53
N HIS A 151 5.36 16.68 -7.52
CA HIS A 151 5.01 18.08 -7.40
C HIS A 151 3.50 18.24 -7.26
N PHE A 152 3.06 18.63 -6.05
CA PHE A 152 1.67 19.00 -5.78
C PHE A 152 1.58 20.52 -5.66
N ALA A 153 0.70 21.16 -6.42
CA ALA A 153 0.64 22.63 -6.50
C ALA A 153 0.34 23.32 -5.15
N ASN A 154 -0.41 22.66 -4.27
CA ASN A 154 -0.87 23.24 -3.00
C ASN A 154 -0.30 22.53 -1.75
N ASN A 155 0.58 21.55 -1.92
CA ASN A 155 1.15 20.78 -0.82
C ASN A 155 2.65 21.06 -0.70
N ILE A 156 3.20 20.77 0.49
CA ILE A 156 4.64 20.71 0.67
C ILE A 156 5.17 19.65 -0.31
N PRO A 157 6.08 20.01 -1.25
CA PRO A 157 6.63 19.04 -2.18
C PRO A 157 7.34 17.92 -1.40
N ASP A 158 7.30 16.70 -1.95
CA ASP A 158 8.17 15.64 -1.45
C ASP A 158 9.61 16.12 -1.45
N GLU A 159 10.33 15.82 -0.38
CA GLU A 159 11.77 16.08 -0.34
C GLU A 159 12.53 14.93 -1.00
N ALA A 160 13.58 15.27 -1.74
CA ALA A 160 14.46 14.24 -2.29
C ALA A 160 15.19 13.54 -1.15
N VAL A 161 15.02 12.22 -1.04
CA VAL A 161 15.81 11.42 -0.10
C VAL A 161 17.21 11.16 -0.65
N SER A 162 18.18 10.95 0.23
CA SER A 162 19.55 10.67 -0.18
C SER A 162 19.60 9.46 -1.13
N TRP A 163 20.44 9.54 -2.17
CA TRP A 163 20.64 8.41 -3.10
C TRP A 163 21.15 7.13 -2.43
N LYS A 164 21.67 7.22 -1.18
CA LYS A 164 22.10 6.08 -0.36
C LYS A 164 20.96 5.46 0.45
N ASP A 165 19.77 6.03 0.38
CA ASP A 165 18.56 5.48 1.03
C ASP A 165 18.21 4.09 0.46
N PHE A 166 17.47 3.31 1.27
CA PHE A 166 17.05 1.96 0.89
C PHE A 166 16.11 1.95 -0.33
N LEU A 167 15.38 3.04 -0.57
CA LEU A 167 14.48 3.18 -1.73
C LEU A 167 15.23 3.11 -3.07
N TYR A 168 16.51 3.48 -3.09
CA TYR A 168 17.38 3.40 -4.26
C TYR A 168 18.24 2.13 -4.29
N THR A 169 17.96 1.14 -3.42
CA THR A 169 18.67 -0.13 -3.38
C THR A 169 18.06 -1.13 -4.35
N PHE A 170 18.82 -1.57 -5.34
CA PHE A 170 18.37 -2.54 -6.34
C PHE A 170 17.87 -3.85 -5.72
N ASN A 171 18.56 -4.35 -4.69
CA ASN A 171 18.24 -5.60 -4.00
C ASN A 171 16.86 -5.58 -3.31
N THR A 172 16.25 -4.41 -3.10
CA THR A 172 14.94 -4.27 -2.43
C THR A 172 13.81 -3.86 -3.36
N THR A 173 14.09 -3.03 -4.38
CA THR A 173 13.07 -2.33 -5.15
C THR A 173 13.08 -2.67 -6.64
N CYS A 174 14.25 -2.68 -7.29
CA CYS A 174 14.33 -2.73 -8.76
C CYS A 174 14.39 -4.14 -9.34
N TYR A 175 14.88 -5.10 -8.56
CA TYR A 175 15.28 -6.43 -9.06
C TYR A 175 14.17 -7.21 -9.76
N SER A 176 12.93 -7.14 -9.24
CA SER A 176 11.81 -7.96 -9.72
C SER A 176 11.43 -7.68 -11.18
N CYS A 177 11.75 -6.46 -11.67
CA CYS A 177 11.42 -6.00 -13.02
C CYS A 177 12.64 -5.90 -13.94
N HIS A 178 13.87 -6.10 -13.42
CA HIS A 178 15.10 -5.86 -14.17
C HIS A 178 16.01 -7.08 -14.34
N VAL A 179 15.76 -8.16 -13.58
CA VAL A 179 16.51 -9.43 -13.71
C VAL A 179 15.57 -10.62 -13.58
N SER A 180 16.03 -11.77 -14.05
CA SER A 180 15.26 -13.01 -14.06
C SER A 180 15.81 -14.03 -13.06
N GLN A 181 14.92 -14.77 -12.40
CA GLN A 181 15.20 -15.84 -11.42
C GLN A 181 16.21 -15.39 -10.35
N LEU A 182 15.86 -14.31 -9.67
CA LEU A 182 16.71 -13.72 -8.62
C LEU A 182 16.56 -14.45 -7.28
N ALA A 183 17.68 -14.58 -6.58
CA ALA A 183 17.76 -14.91 -5.16
C ALA A 183 18.49 -13.79 -4.42
N THR A 184 17.83 -13.11 -3.49
CA THR A 184 18.46 -12.04 -2.70
C THR A 184 19.53 -12.56 -1.77
N ASN A 185 19.38 -13.81 -1.27
CA ASN A 185 20.27 -14.47 -0.29
C ASN A 185 20.60 -13.52 0.86
N PHE A 186 19.57 -12.84 1.38
CA PHE A 186 19.73 -11.90 2.46
C PHE A 186 19.96 -12.61 3.80
N ASP A 187 21.05 -12.25 4.48
CA ASP A 187 21.36 -12.76 5.82
C ASP A 187 20.84 -11.79 6.90
N MET A 188 19.86 -12.22 7.66
CA MET A 188 19.24 -11.47 8.75
C MET A 188 20.19 -11.15 9.91
N ASN A 189 21.24 -11.94 10.13
CA ASN A 189 22.17 -11.71 11.25
C ASN A 189 23.12 -10.55 10.94
N THR A 190 23.68 -10.57 9.74
CA THR A 190 24.65 -9.58 9.28
C THR A 190 24.03 -8.41 8.53
N LEU A 191 22.75 -8.53 8.13
CA LEU A 191 22.02 -7.61 7.26
C LEU A 191 22.76 -7.38 5.94
N THR A 192 23.25 -8.46 5.33
CA THR A 192 24.01 -8.43 4.08
C THR A 192 23.29 -9.17 2.97
N TYR A 193 23.47 -8.69 1.75
CA TYR A 193 23.01 -9.33 0.53
C TYR A 193 24.13 -10.14 -0.13
N ASN A 194 23.77 -11.29 -0.68
CA ASN A 194 24.57 -12.05 -1.64
C ASN A 194 23.67 -12.37 -2.85
N THR A 195 23.15 -11.31 -3.49
CA THR A 195 22.14 -11.39 -4.53
C THR A 195 22.70 -12.03 -5.79
N LEU A 196 22.01 -13.04 -6.29
CA LEU A 196 22.30 -13.75 -7.51
C LEU A 196 21.07 -13.73 -8.42
N TRP A 197 21.29 -13.71 -9.71
CA TRP A 197 20.24 -13.89 -10.73
C TRP A 197 20.73 -14.77 -11.86
N LYS A 198 19.81 -15.42 -12.56
CA LYS A 198 20.16 -16.29 -13.67
C LYS A 198 20.57 -15.50 -14.90
N GLU A 199 19.84 -14.41 -15.18
CA GLU A 199 20.06 -13.58 -16.36
C GLU A 199 19.66 -12.12 -16.08
N SER A 200 20.44 -11.17 -16.60
CA SER A 200 20.07 -9.76 -16.63
C SER A 200 18.98 -9.53 -17.70
N GLY A 201 18.06 -8.59 -17.44
CA GLY A 201 16.85 -8.44 -18.23
C GLY A 201 15.78 -9.48 -17.90
N ILE A 202 14.64 -9.36 -18.55
CA ILE A 202 13.49 -10.26 -18.39
C ILE A 202 13.57 -11.33 -19.47
N ASN A 203 13.96 -12.53 -19.08
CA ASN A 203 14.28 -13.63 -19.99
C ASN A 203 13.02 -14.43 -20.44
N CYS A 204 13.22 -15.35 -21.38
CA CYS A 204 12.16 -16.20 -21.92
C CYS A 204 11.47 -17.01 -20.82
N GLU A 205 12.23 -17.53 -19.88
CA GLU A 205 11.74 -18.40 -18.80
C GLU A 205 10.93 -17.64 -17.73
N THR A 206 10.98 -16.32 -17.71
CA THR A 206 10.09 -15.49 -16.84
C THR A 206 8.62 -15.63 -17.27
N CYS A 207 8.34 -15.89 -18.56
CA CYS A 207 6.98 -16.11 -19.06
C CYS A 207 6.68 -17.59 -19.34
N HIS A 208 7.70 -18.37 -19.68
CA HIS A 208 7.53 -19.77 -20.11
C HIS A 208 7.88 -20.80 -19.03
N GLY A 209 8.37 -20.37 -17.89
CA GLY A 209 8.86 -21.24 -16.82
C GLY A 209 10.17 -21.92 -17.19
N PRO A 210 10.72 -22.81 -16.31
CA PRO A 210 12.00 -23.46 -16.53
C PRO A 210 11.99 -24.36 -17.76
N CYS A 211 13.00 -24.21 -18.64
CA CYS A 211 13.04 -24.85 -19.96
C CYS A 211 13.89 -26.11 -20.05
N GLY A 212 14.57 -26.55 -19.00
CA GLY A 212 15.49 -27.69 -19.06
C GLY A 212 14.83 -28.99 -19.52
N GLU A 213 13.61 -29.27 -19.08
CA GLU A 213 12.85 -30.46 -19.54
C GLU A 213 12.38 -30.30 -20.98
N HIS A 214 11.96 -29.09 -21.37
CA HIS A 214 11.59 -28.77 -22.75
C HIS A 214 12.72 -29.08 -23.74
N ILE A 215 13.92 -28.61 -23.45
CA ILE A 215 15.09 -28.85 -24.28
C ILE A 215 15.32 -30.36 -24.43
N ARG A 216 15.30 -31.10 -23.33
CA ARG A 216 15.54 -32.55 -23.33
C ARG A 216 14.51 -33.33 -24.17
N VAL A 217 13.20 -32.99 -24.09
CA VAL A 217 12.17 -33.70 -24.86
C VAL A 217 12.27 -33.34 -26.35
N CYS A 218 12.62 -32.10 -26.70
CA CYS A 218 12.81 -31.68 -28.09
C CYS A 218 14.07 -32.33 -28.70
N GLU A 219 15.20 -32.34 -28.02
CA GLU A 219 16.42 -33.03 -28.46
C GLU A 219 16.20 -34.54 -28.67
N LYS A 220 15.44 -35.18 -27.78
CA LYS A 220 15.08 -36.60 -27.89
C LYS A 220 14.15 -36.90 -29.10
N ALA A 221 13.27 -35.96 -29.42
CA ALA A 221 12.36 -36.12 -30.59
C ALA A 221 13.11 -36.00 -31.92
N GLY A 222 14.25 -35.30 -31.93
CA GLY A 222 15.08 -35.04 -33.11
C GLY A 222 14.54 -33.91 -34.00
N GLU A 223 15.37 -33.45 -34.92
CA GLU A 223 15.08 -32.31 -35.79
C GLU A 223 13.81 -32.52 -36.64
N GLY A 224 12.95 -31.54 -36.68
CA GLY A 224 11.67 -31.55 -37.41
C GLY A 224 10.52 -32.26 -36.71
N ASN A 225 10.75 -32.92 -35.60
CA ASN A 225 9.70 -33.60 -34.82
C ASN A 225 9.30 -32.77 -33.60
N ILE A 226 7.98 -32.59 -33.40
CA ILE A 226 7.43 -31.86 -32.27
C ILE A 226 6.92 -32.89 -31.24
N PRO A 227 7.45 -32.90 -29.99
CA PRO A 227 6.91 -33.74 -28.93
C PRO A 227 5.43 -33.43 -28.65
N GLU A 228 4.67 -34.47 -28.28
CA GLU A 228 3.27 -34.32 -27.86
C GLU A 228 3.13 -33.41 -26.64
N ASP A 229 4.01 -33.54 -25.67
CA ASP A 229 4.09 -32.69 -24.48
C ASP A 229 5.42 -31.94 -24.48
N LEU A 230 5.35 -30.64 -24.70
CA LEU A 230 6.50 -29.75 -24.81
C LEU A 230 7.19 -29.43 -23.46
N LYS A 231 6.60 -29.82 -22.34
CA LYS A 231 7.16 -29.57 -20.97
C LYS A 231 7.52 -28.11 -20.70
N ILE A 232 6.78 -27.18 -21.27
CA ILE A 232 6.95 -25.73 -21.14
C ILE A 232 5.59 -25.06 -21.10
N ILE A 233 5.50 -23.91 -20.46
CA ILE A 233 4.27 -23.10 -20.45
C ILE A 233 4.07 -22.46 -21.82
N ILE A 234 2.91 -22.70 -22.43
CA ILE A 234 2.53 -22.17 -23.74
C ILE A 234 1.64 -20.95 -23.53
N THR A 235 2.22 -19.76 -23.50
CA THR A 235 1.50 -18.52 -23.17
C THR A 235 0.35 -18.19 -24.13
N ARG A 236 0.39 -18.63 -25.39
CA ARG A 236 -0.73 -18.44 -26.34
C ARG A 236 -2.05 -19.11 -25.93
N THR A 237 -2.01 -20.03 -24.94
CA THR A 237 -3.20 -20.71 -24.41
C THR A 237 -3.74 -20.02 -23.14
N PHE A 238 -3.11 -18.95 -22.71
CA PHE A 238 -3.55 -18.18 -21.55
C PHE A 238 -4.89 -17.50 -21.80
N THR A 239 -5.69 -17.40 -20.75
CA THR A 239 -6.85 -16.51 -20.69
C THR A 239 -6.39 -15.05 -20.61
N HIS A 240 -7.30 -14.10 -20.86
CA HIS A 240 -7.00 -12.67 -20.71
C HIS A 240 -6.49 -12.33 -19.29
N ASP A 241 -7.08 -12.93 -18.24
CA ASP A 241 -6.63 -12.77 -16.86
C ASP A 241 -5.20 -13.27 -16.66
N GLN A 242 -4.83 -14.42 -17.22
CA GLN A 242 -3.47 -14.98 -17.12
C GLN A 242 -2.44 -14.12 -17.86
N HIS A 243 -2.78 -13.56 -19.04
CA HIS A 243 -1.92 -12.61 -19.73
C HIS A 243 -1.72 -11.33 -18.90
N ASN A 244 -2.83 -10.74 -18.44
CA ASN A 244 -2.79 -9.53 -17.64
C ASN A 244 -2.03 -9.75 -16.34
N SER A 245 -2.24 -10.87 -15.64
CA SER A 245 -1.53 -11.24 -14.42
C SER A 245 -0.02 -11.39 -14.63
N SER A 246 0.38 -12.02 -15.75
CA SER A 246 1.79 -12.19 -16.10
C SER A 246 2.50 -10.84 -16.35
N CYS A 247 1.83 -9.92 -17.03
CA CYS A 247 2.36 -8.57 -17.26
C CYS A 247 2.37 -7.74 -15.97
N ALA A 248 1.29 -7.82 -15.17
CA ALA A 248 1.14 -7.09 -13.92
C ALA A 248 2.21 -7.44 -12.88
N SER A 249 2.78 -8.66 -12.92
CA SER A 249 3.87 -9.06 -12.01
C SER A 249 5.09 -8.12 -12.02
N CYS A 250 5.24 -7.31 -13.10
CA CYS A 250 6.26 -6.27 -13.24
C CYS A 250 5.66 -4.88 -13.52
N HIS A 251 4.44 -4.82 -14.08
CA HIS A 251 3.78 -3.58 -14.49
C HIS A 251 2.65 -3.14 -13.53
N ALA A 252 2.73 -3.53 -12.25
CA ALA A 252 1.83 -3.07 -11.19
C ALA A 252 2.62 -2.46 -10.03
N LYS A 253 2.09 -1.40 -9.41
CA LYS A 253 2.52 -0.98 -8.07
C LYS A 253 1.83 -1.90 -7.07
N MET A 254 2.61 -2.70 -6.34
CA MET A 254 2.08 -3.84 -5.60
C MET A 254 2.92 -4.19 -4.37
N ARG A 255 2.29 -4.92 -3.45
CA ARG A 255 2.95 -5.56 -2.33
C ARG A 255 3.01 -7.09 -2.59
N PRO A 256 4.18 -7.74 -2.55
CA PRO A 256 4.28 -9.18 -2.74
C PRO A 256 3.68 -9.93 -1.53
N LEU A 257 2.95 -11.01 -1.83
CA LEU A 257 2.38 -11.95 -0.86
C LEU A 257 3.12 -13.29 -0.84
N THR A 258 3.92 -13.55 -1.89
CA THR A 258 4.75 -14.74 -2.06
C THR A 258 6.15 -14.34 -2.51
N SER A 259 7.13 -15.23 -2.35
CA SER A 259 8.52 -14.98 -2.74
C SER A 259 8.77 -15.04 -4.25
N SER A 260 7.82 -15.60 -5.02
CA SER A 260 7.94 -15.74 -6.48
C SER A 260 6.57 -15.75 -7.12
N TYR A 261 6.51 -15.42 -8.40
CA TYR A 261 5.33 -15.49 -9.24
C TYR A 261 5.55 -16.55 -10.34
N PRO A 262 4.84 -17.69 -10.29
CA PRO A 262 4.83 -18.64 -11.39
C PRO A 262 4.02 -18.10 -12.58
N PRO A 263 4.55 -18.17 -13.82
CA PRO A 263 3.83 -17.63 -14.99
C PRO A 263 2.49 -18.33 -15.20
N GLY A 264 1.45 -17.54 -15.48
CA GLY A 264 0.10 -18.03 -15.73
C GLY A 264 -0.76 -18.23 -14.48
N GLU A 265 -0.24 -18.01 -13.29
CA GLU A 265 -1.06 -17.93 -12.08
C GLU A 265 -1.76 -16.57 -11.97
N THR A 266 -2.77 -16.47 -11.11
CA THR A 266 -3.51 -15.23 -10.95
C THR A 266 -2.75 -14.21 -10.10
N PHE A 267 -2.79 -12.93 -10.50
CA PHE A 267 -2.11 -11.82 -9.82
C PHE A 267 -2.44 -11.76 -8.32
N PHE A 268 -3.71 -11.90 -7.95
CA PHE A 268 -4.18 -11.76 -6.58
C PHE A 268 -3.84 -12.94 -5.65
N ASP A 269 -3.18 -13.97 -6.14
CA ASP A 269 -2.57 -15.00 -5.30
C ASP A 269 -1.12 -14.68 -4.92
N HIS A 270 -0.50 -13.73 -5.62
CA HIS A 270 0.90 -13.39 -5.41
C HIS A 270 1.13 -11.94 -4.98
N PHE A 271 0.16 -11.06 -5.25
CA PHE A 271 0.31 -9.63 -5.03
C PHE A 271 -0.96 -8.98 -4.49
N ASP A 272 -0.79 -7.94 -3.67
CA ASP A 272 -1.82 -6.97 -3.30
C ASP A 272 -1.56 -5.67 -4.07
N LEU A 273 -2.55 -5.23 -4.86
CA LEU A 273 -2.42 -4.05 -5.70
C LEU A 273 -2.55 -2.77 -4.88
N ILE A 274 -1.64 -1.83 -5.09
CA ILE A 274 -1.73 -0.47 -4.54
C ILE A 274 -2.73 0.34 -5.38
N THR A 275 -3.60 1.06 -4.69
CA THR A 275 -4.68 1.84 -5.31
C THR A 275 -4.62 3.32 -4.93
N LEU A 276 -5.70 4.07 -5.16
CA LEU A 276 -5.69 5.53 -5.07
C LEU A 276 -5.56 6.11 -3.65
N GLU A 277 -5.48 5.29 -2.62
CA GLU A 277 -5.04 5.72 -1.28
C GLU A 277 -3.58 6.17 -1.27
N ASN A 278 -2.79 5.68 -2.22
CA ASN A 278 -1.40 6.04 -2.36
C ASN A 278 -1.27 7.39 -3.11
N PRO A 279 -0.41 8.31 -2.63
CA PRO A 279 -0.22 9.63 -3.25
C PRO A 279 0.45 9.61 -4.63
N ASP A 280 0.90 8.46 -5.14
CA ASP A 280 1.42 8.33 -6.52
C ASP A 280 0.33 8.36 -7.59
N PHE A 281 -0.93 8.53 -7.18
CA PHE A 281 -2.06 8.69 -8.09
C PHE A 281 -2.77 10.02 -7.86
N TYR A 282 -3.24 10.64 -8.94
CA TYR A 282 -4.22 11.73 -8.84
C TYR A 282 -5.56 11.20 -8.29
N PRO A 283 -6.40 12.04 -7.67
CA PRO A 283 -7.70 11.60 -7.15
C PRO A 283 -8.62 10.98 -8.20
N ASP A 284 -8.47 11.37 -9.48
CA ASP A 284 -9.22 10.82 -10.61
C ASP A 284 -8.67 9.46 -11.10
N GLY A 285 -7.59 8.97 -10.49
CA GLY A 285 -7.01 7.66 -10.75
C GLY A 285 -5.92 7.62 -11.81
N ARG A 286 -5.49 8.76 -12.38
CA ARG A 286 -4.29 8.84 -13.21
C ARG A 286 -3.03 8.76 -12.37
N ASP A 287 -1.96 8.29 -13.00
CA ASP A 287 -0.65 8.16 -12.37
C ASP A 287 0.00 9.55 -12.19
N LEU A 288 0.47 9.85 -10.99
CA LEU A 288 1.23 11.06 -10.65
C LEU A 288 2.70 10.75 -10.40
N GLY A 289 2.96 9.74 -9.60
CA GLY A 289 4.30 9.29 -9.25
C GLY A 289 4.79 8.18 -10.17
N GLU A 290 5.56 7.24 -9.61
CA GLU A 290 6.08 6.12 -10.37
C GLU A 290 4.93 5.28 -10.94
N ASN A 291 4.85 5.26 -12.27
CA ASN A 291 3.75 4.70 -13.02
C ASN A 291 4.04 3.25 -13.39
N TYR A 292 3.13 2.37 -12.96
CA TYR A 292 3.19 0.93 -13.22
C TYR A 292 2.03 0.40 -14.08
N THR A 293 1.22 1.25 -14.67
CA THR A 293 0.21 0.91 -15.69
C THR A 293 -0.99 0.10 -15.18
N HIS A 294 -0.81 -0.96 -14.38
CA HIS A 294 -1.87 -1.94 -14.09
C HIS A 294 -3.05 -1.34 -13.32
N THR A 295 -2.83 -0.38 -12.41
CA THR A 295 -3.93 0.26 -11.66
C THR A 295 -4.83 1.08 -12.60
N THR A 296 -4.26 1.83 -13.54
CA THR A 296 -5.02 2.55 -14.56
C THR A 296 -5.65 1.61 -15.59
N TRP A 297 -4.96 0.52 -15.97
CA TRP A 297 -5.49 -0.55 -16.81
C TRP A 297 -6.78 -1.15 -16.26
N MET A 298 -6.83 -1.47 -14.97
CA MET A 298 -8.03 -2.03 -14.32
C MET A 298 -9.21 -1.04 -14.25
N GLN A 299 -9.00 0.25 -14.44
CA GLN A 299 -10.06 1.27 -14.51
C GLN A 299 -10.65 1.40 -15.91
N SER A 300 -10.02 0.80 -16.94
CA SER A 300 -10.48 0.86 -18.32
C SER A 300 -11.75 0.04 -18.53
N GLU A 301 -12.78 0.64 -19.14
CA GLU A 301 -13.99 -0.08 -19.57
C GLU A 301 -13.68 -1.20 -20.59
N CYS A 302 -12.64 -1.02 -21.41
CA CYS A 302 -12.17 -2.03 -22.36
C CYS A 302 -11.75 -3.32 -21.63
N VAL A 303 -11.04 -3.18 -20.51
CA VAL A 303 -10.60 -4.32 -19.68
C VAL A 303 -11.76 -4.96 -18.93
N GLN A 304 -12.67 -4.13 -18.40
CA GLN A 304 -13.85 -4.61 -17.69
C GLN A 304 -14.81 -5.41 -18.58
N SER A 305 -14.71 -5.27 -19.92
CA SER A 305 -15.48 -6.06 -20.89
C SER A 305 -14.99 -7.52 -21.01
N ASP A 306 -13.84 -7.87 -20.45
CA ASP A 306 -13.16 -9.17 -20.56
C ASP A 306 -12.85 -9.61 -22.01
N GLN A 307 -12.73 -8.62 -22.93
CA GLN A 307 -12.43 -8.86 -24.35
C GLN A 307 -11.01 -8.46 -24.73
N LEU A 308 -10.27 -7.87 -23.81
CA LEU A 308 -8.97 -7.25 -24.09
C LEU A 308 -7.93 -7.62 -23.02
N ASP A 309 -6.72 -7.92 -23.48
CA ASP A 309 -5.55 -8.10 -22.64
C ASP A 309 -4.33 -7.32 -23.16
N CYS A 310 -3.24 -7.37 -22.43
CA CYS A 310 -2.03 -6.65 -22.78
C CYS A 310 -1.46 -7.04 -24.15
N ILE A 311 -1.57 -8.33 -24.53
CA ILE A 311 -1.00 -8.82 -25.80
C ILE A 311 -1.82 -8.45 -27.04
N HIS A 312 -3.00 -7.88 -26.89
CA HIS A 312 -3.72 -7.29 -28.02
C HIS A 312 -2.90 -6.14 -28.65
N CYS A 313 -2.40 -5.24 -27.82
CA CYS A 313 -1.62 -4.06 -28.25
C CYS A 313 -0.11 -4.28 -28.27
N HIS A 314 0.41 -5.20 -27.44
CA HIS A 314 1.84 -5.43 -27.26
C HIS A 314 2.26 -6.83 -27.75
N THR A 315 3.52 -6.95 -28.18
CA THR A 315 4.15 -8.27 -28.36
C THR A 315 4.57 -8.82 -27.00
N SER A 316 4.86 -10.10 -26.90
CA SER A 316 5.42 -10.71 -25.67
C SER A 316 6.74 -10.06 -25.20
N SER A 317 7.51 -9.46 -26.12
CA SER A 317 8.71 -8.68 -25.78
C SER A 317 8.41 -7.19 -25.44
N GLY A 318 7.14 -6.81 -25.26
CA GLY A 318 6.71 -5.47 -24.81
C GLY A 318 6.60 -4.43 -25.91
N ARG A 319 6.91 -4.75 -27.18
CA ARG A 319 6.80 -3.78 -28.28
C ARG A 319 5.34 -3.52 -28.62
N TYR A 320 4.99 -2.24 -28.83
CA TYR A 320 3.66 -1.86 -29.33
C TYR A 320 3.48 -2.32 -30.79
N ARG A 321 2.35 -2.96 -31.09
CA ARG A 321 2.08 -3.54 -32.42
C ARG A 321 1.65 -2.51 -33.46
N PHE A 322 0.91 -1.49 -33.03
CA PHE A 322 0.21 -0.53 -33.86
C PHE A 322 0.98 0.80 -33.96
N HIS A 323 2.15 0.74 -34.57
CA HIS A 323 2.98 1.91 -34.86
C HIS A 323 2.89 2.32 -36.36
N GLY A 324 3.53 3.42 -36.75
CA GLY A 324 3.51 3.92 -38.11
C GLY A 324 2.53 5.10 -38.32
N THR A 325 1.80 5.11 -39.42
CA THR A 325 0.83 6.16 -39.75
C THR A 325 -0.33 6.25 -38.74
N VAL A 326 -1.07 7.36 -38.78
CA VAL A 326 -2.28 7.53 -37.92
C VAL A 326 -3.28 6.39 -38.16
N ALA A 327 -3.49 6.01 -39.41
CA ALA A 327 -4.43 4.92 -39.74
C ALA A 327 -3.97 3.57 -39.20
N GLU A 328 -2.67 3.25 -39.29
CA GLU A 328 -2.09 2.02 -38.72
C GLU A 328 -2.17 2.03 -37.19
N GLY A 329 -1.86 3.15 -36.56
CA GLY A 329 -1.95 3.30 -35.09
C GLY A 329 -3.38 3.12 -34.57
N ASN A 330 -4.38 3.61 -35.32
CA ASN A 330 -5.79 3.50 -34.94
C ASN A 330 -6.37 2.10 -35.08
N GLN A 331 -5.70 1.17 -35.80
CA GLN A 331 -6.16 -0.22 -35.94
C GLN A 331 -6.38 -0.92 -34.59
N ALA A 332 -5.60 -0.56 -33.56
CA ALA A 332 -5.78 -1.08 -32.20
C ALA A 332 -7.20 -0.89 -31.63
N CYS A 333 -7.93 0.12 -32.12
CA CYS A 333 -9.24 0.52 -31.57
C CYS A 333 -10.41 0.20 -32.51
N ILE A 334 -10.14 0.05 -33.81
CA ILE A 334 -11.17 -0.03 -34.87
C ILE A 334 -12.06 -1.26 -34.72
N GLU A 335 -11.54 -2.38 -34.26
CA GLU A 335 -12.33 -3.62 -34.16
C GLU A 335 -13.57 -3.44 -33.28
N CYS A 336 -13.45 -2.67 -32.20
CA CYS A 336 -14.52 -2.39 -31.25
C CYS A 336 -15.21 -1.04 -31.50
N HIS A 337 -14.51 -0.03 -32.04
CA HIS A 337 -14.98 1.35 -32.16
C HIS A 337 -15.18 1.81 -33.62
N LYS A 338 -15.72 0.94 -34.48
CA LYS A 338 -15.93 1.19 -35.92
C LYS A 338 -16.70 2.48 -36.23
N GLU A 339 -17.73 2.78 -35.45
CA GLU A 339 -18.57 3.95 -35.64
C GLU A 339 -17.80 5.26 -35.44
N ASN A 340 -16.96 5.32 -34.40
CA ASN A 340 -16.14 6.50 -34.08
C ASN A 340 -15.09 6.77 -35.16
N VAL A 341 -14.58 5.72 -35.78
CA VAL A 341 -13.56 5.82 -36.84
C VAL A 341 -14.15 6.15 -38.20
N SER A 342 -15.40 5.75 -38.49
CA SER A 342 -16.09 6.06 -39.76
C SER A 342 -16.24 7.56 -40.00
N ASN A 343 -16.27 8.37 -38.91
CA ASN A 343 -16.28 9.82 -38.97
C ASN A 343 -15.22 10.43 -38.02
N LEU A 344 -13.97 10.09 -38.29
CA LEU A 344 -12.84 10.43 -37.44
C LEU A 344 -12.70 11.95 -37.18
N VAL A 345 -12.92 12.78 -38.22
CA VAL A 345 -12.85 14.24 -38.09
C VAL A 345 -13.97 14.78 -37.21
N ALA A 346 -15.18 14.26 -37.30
CA ALA A 346 -16.29 14.69 -36.45
C ALA A 346 -16.09 14.22 -34.97
N HIS A 347 -15.44 13.06 -34.79
CA HIS A 347 -15.15 12.55 -33.43
C HIS A 347 -14.02 13.36 -32.79
N THR A 348 -12.93 13.61 -33.50
CA THR A 348 -11.70 14.21 -32.96
C THR A 348 -11.63 15.71 -33.06
N HIS A 349 -12.40 16.32 -33.99
CA HIS A 349 -12.32 17.73 -34.38
C HIS A 349 -10.93 18.15 -34.92
N HIS A 350 -10.16 17.17 -35.41
CA HIS A 350 -8.84 17.37 -36.01
C HIS A 350 -8.79 16.79 -37.44
N PRO A 351 -7.90 17.28 -38.32
CA PRO A 351 -7.72 16.72 -39.65
C PRO A 351 -7.40 15.21 -39.58
N ALA A 352 -7.97 14.41 -40.50
CA ALA A 352 -7.93 12.92 -40.45
C ALA A 352 -6.50 12.50 -40.55
N ASN A 353 -5.48 12.73 -40.74
CA ASN A 353 -4.11 12.21 -40.72
C ASN A 353 -3.16 13.01 -39.81
N SER A 354 -3.73 13.87 -38.96
CA SER A 354 -2.94 14.61 -37.96
C SER A 354 -2.74 13.80 -36.69
N GLU A 355 -1.75 14.17 -35.89
CA GLU A 355 -1.55 13.56 -34.57
C GLU A 355 -2.77 13.73 -33.63
N GLY A 356 -3.55 14.81 -33.81
CA GLY A 356 -4.81 15.03 -33.07
C GLY A 356 -5.92 14.04 -33.45
N SER A 357 -5.79 13.27 -34.54
CA SER A 357 -6.71 12.21 -34.94
C SER A 357 -6.21 10.79 -34.60
N ARG A 358 -5.08 10.67 -33.91
CA ARG A 358 -4.57 9.41 -33.37
C ARG A 358 -5.28 9.09 -32.04
N CYS A 359 -6.03 7.99 -31.98
CA CYS A 359 -6.85 7.61 -30.81
C CYS A 359 -6.06 7.64 -29.50
N ILE A 360 -4.88 7.06 -29.48
CA ILE A 360 -4.06 6.96 -28.26
C ILE A 360 -3.60 8.32 -27.72
N ASN A 361 -3.45 9.36 -28.57
CA ASN A 361 -3.02 10.66 -28.10
C ASN A 361 -4.07 11.36 -27.24
N CYS A 362 -5.35 11.03 -27.43
CA CYS A 362 -6.45 11.55 -26.62
C CYS A 362 -6.87 10.62 -25.48
N HIS A 363 -6.89 9.29 -25.72
CA HIS A 363 -7.40 8.30 -24.77
C HIS A 363 -6.32 7.68 -23.89
N MET A 364 -5.05 7.84 -24.25
CA MET A 364 -3.88 7.34 -23.52
C MET A 364 -2.81 8.45 -23.42
N PRO A 365 -3.16 9.62 -22.83
CA PRO A 365 -2.23 10.75 -22.77
C PRO A 365 -0.96 10.32 -22.05
N LYS A 366 0.15 10.92 -22.46
CA LYS A 366 1.45 10.64 -21.88
C LYS A 366 1.65 11.50 -20.64
N THR A 367 2.12 10.87 -19.57
CA THR A 367 2.56 11.51 -18.34
C THR A 367 4.05 11.30 -18.14
N GLU A 368 4.70 12.22 -17.44
CA GLU A 368 6.12 12.16 -17.12
C GLU A 368 6.31 12.09 -15.61
N PHE A 369 7.16 11.17 -15.17
CA PHE A 369 7.70 11.13 -13.81
C PHE A 369 9.13 10.59 -13.85
N GLY A 370 10.05 11.23 -13.14
CA GLY A 370 11.46 10.82 -13.14
C GLY A 370 12.07 10.78 -14.55
N ARG A 371 11.67 11.67 -15.44
CA ARG A 371 12.05 11.73 -16.87
C ARG A 371 11.62 10.50 -17.69
N MET A 372 10.74 9.68 -17.13
CA MET A 372 10.14 8.56 -17.84
C MET A 372 8.76 8.94 -18.36
N ILE A 373 8.59 8.89 -19.68
CA ILE A 373 7.33 9.20 -20.36
C ILE A 373 6.54 7.90 -20.53
N ARG A 374 5.31 7.86 -19.98
CA ARG A 374 4.43 6.68 -20.02
C ARG A 374 3.01 7.07 -20.42
N SER A 375 2.31 6.16 -21.09
CA SER A 375 0.91 6.36 -21.49
C SER A 375 -0.05 5.94 -20.39
N ASP A 376 -1.10 6.75 -20.17
CA ASP A 376 -2.25 6.35 -19.35
C ASP A 376 -3.01 5.19 -20.01
N HIS A 377 -3.24 4.11 -19.25
CA HIS A 377 -3.95 2.93 -19.72
C HIS A 377 -5.41 2.87 -19.25
N SER A 378 -5.94 3.93 -18.65
CA SER A 378 -7.37 4.02 -18.34
C SER A 378 -8.27 4.13 -19.58
N MET A 379 -7.68 4.51 -20.72
CA MET A 379 -8.36 4.69 -22.03
C MET A 379 -9.56 5.65 -21.96
N ARG A 380 -9.59 6.53 -20.97
CA ARG A 380 -10.66 7.51 -20.79
C ARG A 380 -10.58 8.62 -21.85
N PRO A 381 -11.73 9.26 -22.18
CA PRO A 381 -11.70 10.51 -22.95
C PRO A 381 -10.89 11.59 -22.20
N PRO A 382 -10.46 12.66 -22.91
CA PRO A 382 -9.84 13.82 -22.27
C PRO A 382 -10.70 14.40 -21.15
N MET A 383 -10.11 14.70 -20.00
CA MET A 383 -10.81 15.15 -18.80
C MET A 383 -10.26 16.48 -18.26
N PRO A 384 -10.40 17.60 -18.99
CA PRO A 384 -9.87 18.89 -18.55
C PRO A 384 -10.50 19.42 -17.25
N SER A 385 -11.74 19.04 -16.91
CA SER A 385 -12.31 19.35 -15.60
C SER A 385 -11.54 18.67 -14.44
N ALA A 386 -10.91 17.51 -14.66
CA ALA A 386 -10.04 16.89 -13.67
C ALA A 386 -8.74 17.69 -13.49
N THR A 387 -8.22 18.27 -14.57
CA THR A 387 -7.07 19.19 -14.52
C THR A 387 -7.39 20.42 -13.69
N ILE A 388 -8.54 21.05 -13.92
CA ILE A 388 -8.99 22.23 -13.17
C ILE A 388 -9.14 21.94 -11.67
N LYS A 389 -9.62 20.73 -11.29
CA LYS A 389 -9.91 20.39 -9.90
C LYS A 389 -8.76 19.75 -9.14
N PHE A 390 -7.96 18.94 -9.81
CA PHE A 390 -6.99 18.04 -9.18
C PHE A 390 -5.61 18.12 -9.84
N GLU A 391 -5.42 19.02 -10.80
CA GLU A 391 -4.18 19.17 -11.58
C GLU A 391 -3.78 17.91 -12.37
N SER A 392 -4.70 16.97 -12.51
CA SER A 392 -4.50 15.75 -13.27
C SER A 392 -4.31 16.09 -14.76
N PRO A 393 -3.28 15.55 -15.44
CA PRO A 393 -2.98 15.93 -16.82
C PRO A 393 -4.10 15.50 -17.78
N ASN A 394 -4.36 16.32 -18.82
CA ASN A 394 -5.29 15.97 -19.88
C ASN A 394 -4.64 16.05 -21.25
N ALA A 395 -5.17 15.26 -22.17
CA ALA A 395 -4.60 15.13 -23.52
C ALA A 395 -4.59 16.41 -24.33
N CYS A 396 -5.56 17.33 -24.13
CA CYS A 396 -5.65 18.55 -24.92
C CYS A 396 -4.45 19.46 -24.68
N ASN A 397 -4.13 19.70 -23.40
CA ASN A 397 -3.06 20.62 -23.01
C ASN A 397 -1.64 20.04 -23.18
N ILE A 398 -1.50 18.76 -23.54
CA ILE A 398 -0.20 18.18 -23.95
C ILE A 398 0.22 18.76 -25.35
N CYS A 399 -0.74 19.04 -26.23
CA CYS A 399 -0.47 19.58 -27.55
C CYS A 399 -0.82 21.08 -27.67
N HIS A 400 -1.81 21.54 -26.89
CA HIS A 400 -2.25 22.94 -26.80
C HIS A 400 -1.76 23.52 -25.47
N ASP A 401 -0.45 23.53 -25.26
CA ASP A 401 0.22 23.96 -24.04
C ASP A 401 0.13 25.48 -23.81
N ASP A 402 -0.16 26.25 -24.86
CA ASP A 402 -0.45 27.67 -24.81
C ASP A 402 -1.89 28.00 -24.36
N MET A 403 -2.77 26.99 -24.24
CA MET A 403 -4.17 27.16 -23.89
C MET A 403 -4.43 26.67 -22.46
N SER A 404 -5.46 27.26 -21.79
CA SER A 404 -5.81 26.83 -20.41
C SER A 404 -6.67 25.57 -20.37
N PRO A 405 -6.70 24.86 -19.24
CA PRO A 405 -7.61 23.71 -19.05
C PRO A 405 -9.09 24.10 -19.20
N GLU A 406 -9.50 25.33 -18.86
CA GLU A 406 -10.86 25.84 -19.04
C GLU A 406 -11.22 25.97 -20.53
N TRP A 407 -10.26 26.38 -21.36
CA TRP A 407 -10.44 26.36 -22.81
C TRP A 407 -10.74 24.93 -23.29
N ALA A 408 -9.97 23.95 -22.87
CA ALA A 408 -10.17 22.55 -23.23
C ALA A 408 -11.52 22.02 -22.73
N ASP A 409 -11.91 22.34 -21.48
CA ASP A 409 -13.19 21.93 -20.87
C ASP A 409 -14.39 22.49 -21.64
N LYS A 410 -14.31 23.74 -22.06
CA LYS A 410 -15.35 24.37 -22.89
C LYS A 410 -15.57 23.58 -24.19
N PHE A 411 -14.51 23.27 -24.95
CA PHE A 411 -14.63 22.55 -26.21
C PHE A 411 -15.12 21.12 -26.03
N VAL A 412 -14.61 20.41 -25.03
CA VAL A 412 -15.05 19.06 -24.72
C VAL A 412 -16.54 19.01 -24.39
N ARG A 413 -17.09 20.02 -23.68
CA ARG A 413 -18.52 20.14 -23.39
C ARG A 413 -19.34 20.54 -24.61
N GLU A 414 -18.83 21.38 -25.47
CA GLU A 414 -19.49 21.75 -26.73
C GLU A 414 -19.58 20.57 -27.71
N TRP A 415 -18.61 19.66 -27.68
CA TRP A 415 -18.54 18.51 -28.61
C TRP A 415 -19.36 17.29 -28.17
N ARG A 416 -19.89 17.28 -26.95
CA ARG A 416 -20.56 16.10 -26.36
C ARG A 416 -21.90 16.45 -25.74
N ASP A 417 -22.93 15.69 -26.08
CA ASP A 417 -24.29 15.88 -25.57
C ASP A 417 -24.45 15.51 -24.09
N ARG A 418 -23.53 14.68 -23.56
CA ARG A 418 -23.53 14.26 -22.17
C ARG A 418 -22.23 14.67 -21.45
N ASP A 419 -22.35 15.02 -20.17
CA ASP A 419 -21.18 15.21 -19.31
C ASP A 419 -20.60 13.86 -18.88
N TYR A 420 -19.66 13.33 -19.66
CA TYR A 420 -18.97 12.07 -19.35
C TYR A 420 -17.91 12.23 -18.24
N GLN A 421 -17.50 13.46 -17.92
CA GLN A 421 -16.52 13.72 -16.86
C GLN A 421 -17.17 13.63 -15.46
N ALA A 422 -18.45 13.99 -15.32
CA ALA A 422 -19.12 14.11 -14.03
C ALA A 422 -19.03 12.86 -13.14
N PRO A 423 -19.21 11.62 -13.62
CA PRO A 423 -19.09 10.42 -12.76
C PRO A 423 -17.70 10.24 -12.16
N VAL A 424 -16.64 10.42 -12.97
CA VAL A 424 -15.26 10.29 -12.50
C VAL A 424 -14.91 11.42 -11.54
N LEU A 425 -15.30 12.67 -11.84
CA LEU A 425 -15.08 13.81 -10.96
C LEU A 425 -15.80 13.68 -9.61
N TYR A 426 -16.98 13.06 -9.60
CA TYR A 426 -17.69 12.75 -8.37
C TYR A 426 -16.89 11.79 -7.50
N ASN A 427 -16.47 10.66 -8.06
CA ASN A 427 -15.68 9.65 -7.35
C ASN A 427 -14.33 10.24 -6.90
N ALA A 428 -13.64 10.97 -7.77
CA ALA A 428 -12.38 11.65 -7.46
C ALA A 428 -12.52 12.65 -6.31
N GLY A 429 -13.62 13.40 -6.29
CA GLY A 429 -13.93 14.31 -5.18
C GLY A 429 -14.09 13.61 -3.84
N LEU A 430 -14.67 12.41 -3.81
CA LEU A 430 -14.79 11.59 -2.60
C LEU A 430 -13.43 11.04 -2.16
N ILE A 431 -12.61 10.57 -3.10
CA ILE A 431 -11.23 10.12 -2.81
C ILE A 431 -10.40 11.27 -2.25
N ASN A 432 -10.45 12.44 -2.88
CA ASN A 432 -9.71 13.61 -2.41
C ASN A 432 -10.11 14.01 -0.99
N ALA A 433 -11.42 14.14 -0.72
CA ALA A 433 -11.93 14.45 0.61
C ALA A 433 -11.49 13.41 1.65
N ALA A 434 -11.54 12.11 1.30
CA ALA A 434 -11.10 11.05 2.20
C ALA A 434 -9.58 11.06 2.46
N ARG A 435 -8.76 11.43 1.49
CA ARG A 435 -7.30 11.64 1.67
C ARG A 435 -7.00 12.82 2.60
N GLU A 436 -7.81 13.87 2.55
CA GLU A 436 -7.71 15.06 3.40
C GLU A 436 -8.39 14.87 4.77
N HIS A 437 -8.91 13.67 5.07
CA HIS A 437 -9.69 13.38 6.28
C HIS A 437 -10.93 14.28 6.43
N ASP A 438 -11.46 14.85 5.33
CA ASP A 438 -12.71 15.62 5.34
C ASP A 438 -13.94 14.71 5.28
N TRP A 439 -14.44 14.33 6.45
CA TRP A 439 -15.57 13.43 6.63
C TRP A 439 -16.94 14.10 6.53
N LYS A 440 -17.02 15.40 6.19
CA LYS A 440 -18.31 16.11 6.00
C LYS A 440 -19.17 15.49 4.90
N ASN A 441 -18.56 14.78 3.97
CA ASN A 441 -19.25 14.07 2.88
C ASN A 441 -19.33 12.56 3.12
N LEU A 442 -19.26 12.10 4.38
CA LEU A 442 -19.28 10.65 4.70
C LEU A 442 -20.52 9.97 4.13
N ASP A 443 -21.71 10.57 4.27
CA ASP A 443 -22.97 10.03 3.70
C ASP A 443 -22.84 9.73 2.20
N LYS A 444 -22.26 10.66 1.43
CA LYS A 444 -22.04 10.49 -0.01
C LYS A 444 -20.99 9.39 -0.30
N MET A 445 -19.97 9.25 0.54
CA MET A 445 -18.96 8.19 0.43
C MET A 445 -19.63 6.82 0.65
N LEU A 446 -20.51 6.70 1.66
CA LEU A 446 -21.24 5.48 1.95
C LEU A 446 -22.28 5.16 0.86
N GLU A 447 -23.02 6.16 0.37
CA GLU A 447 -23.92 5.99 -0.79
C GLU A 447 -23.16 5.50 -2.04
N ALA A 448 -21.99 6.08 -2.31
CA ALA A 448 -21.15 5.69 -3.43
C ALA A 448 -20.65 4.25 -3.28
N LEU A 449 -20.23 3.84 -2.09
CA LEU A 449 -19.90 2.43 -1.80
C LEU A 449 -21.10 1.51 -2.01
N ASP A 450 -22.27 1.87 -1.53
CA ASP A 450 -23.47 1.03 -1.65
C ASP A 450 -24.01 0.94 -3.09
N SER A 451 -23.65 1.93 -3.93
CA SER A 451 -24.00 1.92 -5.35
C SER A 451 -23.08 0.98 -6.15
N SER A 452 -23.52 0.58 -7.35
CA SER A 452 -22.68 -0.14 -8.34
C SER A 452 -21.95 0.80 -9.30
N ARG A 453 -21.85 2.09 -8.99
CA ARG A 453 -21.31 3.11 -9.91
C ARG A 453 -19.79 3.22 -9.88
N MET A 454 -19.16 2.78 -8.79
CA MET A 454 -17.70 2.80 -8.65
C MET A 454 -17.10 1.50 -9.19
N ASP A 455 -15.99 1.63 -9.93
CA ASP A 455 -15.17 0.47 -10.29
C ASP A 455 -14.43 -0.12 -9.06
N ALA A 456 -13.73 -1.22 -9.28
CA ALA A 456 -13.04 -1.92 -8.20
C ALA A 456 -11.89 -1.09 -7.59
N ILE A 457 -11.22 -0.24 -8.37
CA ILE A 457 -10.11 0.58 -7.90
C ILE A 457 -10.61 1.69 -6.98
N PHE A 458 -11.61 2.48 -7.42
CA PHE A 458 -12.21 3.52 -6.58
C PHE A 458 -12.87 2.93 -5.32
N THR A 459 -13.58 1.80 -5.46
CA THR A 459 -14.23 1.13 -4.32
C THR A 459 -13.19 0.67 -3.28
N THR A 460 -12.11 0.04 -3.72
CA THR A 460 -11.01 -0.41 -2.86
C THR A 460 -10.35 0.76 -2.15
N SER A 461 -10.02 1.80 -2.90
CA SER A 461 -9.35 3.01 -2.39
C SER A 461 -10.18 3.69 -1.31
N LEU A 462 -11.49 3.84 -1.54
CA LEU A 462 -12.38 4.48 -0.57
C LEU A 462 -12.50 3.64 0.71
N ILE A 463 -12.60 2.31 0.60
CA ILE A 463 -12.62 1.42 1.78
C ILE A 463 -11.33 1.57 2.59
N ARG A 464 -10.16 1.59 1.93
CA ARG A 464 -8.85 1.73 2.59
C ARG A 464 -8.72 3.10 3.27
N LEU A 465 -9.15 4.18 2.62
CA LEU A 465 -9.13 5.53 3.19
C LEU A 465 -10.09 5.69 4.37
N LEU A 466 -11.26 5.04 4.34
CA LEU A 466 -12.21 5.04 5.44
C LEU A 466 -11.67 4.37 6.72
N ALA A 467 -10.50 3.71 6.68
CA ALA A 467 -9.82 3.26 7.90
C ALA A 467 -9.53 4.43 8.85
N GLY A 468 -9.20 5.62 8.32
CA GLY A 468 -8.96 6.83 9.10
C GLY A 468 -10.23 7.53 9.63
N CYS A 469 -11.43 7.08 9.25
CA CYS A 469 -12.69 7.66 9.73
C CYS A 469 -13.14 6.97 11.02
N GLU A 470 -13.40 7.72 12.09
CA GLU A 470 -13.83 7.16 13.37
C GLU A 470 -15.33 6.81 13.42
N SER A 471 -16.15 7.36 12.50
CA SER A 471 -17.60 7.11 12.50
C SER A 471 -17.95 5.63 12.32
N LYS A 472 -18.82 5.14 13.16
CA LYS A 472 -19.33 3.75 13.09
C LYS A 472 -20.29 3.51 11.92
N GLU A 473 -20.82 4.57 11.31
CA GLU A 473 -21.76 4.49 10.18
C GLU A 473 -21.14 3.85 8.94
N LYS A 474 -19.80 3.85 8.83
CA LYS A 474 -19.07 3.22 7.72
C LYS A 474 -19.24 1.70 7.66
N TRP A 475 -19.44 1.04 8.80
CA TRP A 475 -19.35 -0.42 8.89
C TRP A 475 -20.37 -1.20 8.05
N PRO A 476 -21.66 -0.84 8.01
CA PRO A 476 -22.63 -1.57 7.18
C PRO A 476 -22.26 -1.59 5.68
N SER A 477 -21.79 -0.45 5.16
CA SER A 477 -21.39 -0.35 3.75
C SER A 477 -20.12 -1.12 3.44
N ILE A 478 -19.10 -1.09 4.33
CA ILE A 478 -17.86 -1.87 4.16
C ILE A 478 -18.16 -3.37 4.29
N GLU A 479 -18.99 -3.79 5.25
CA GLU A 479 -19.33 -5.19 5.50
C GLU A 479 -20.01 -5.85 4.29
N LYS A 480 -20.86 -5.13 3.55
CA LYS A 480 -21.45 -5.62 2.30
C LYS A 480 -20.40 -5.94 1.24
N LYS A 481 -19.23 -5.32 1.29
CA LYS A 481 -18.16 -5.51 0.30
C LYS A 481 -17.32 -6.77 0.53
N LEU A 482 -17.54 -7.49 1.63
CA LEU A 482 -16.97 -8.83 1.83
C LEU A 482 -17.46 -9.85 0.79
N ASP A 483 -18.62 -9.62 0.19
CA ASP A 483 -19.22 -10.48 -0.84
C ASP A 483 -19.07 -9.91 -2.27
N HIS A 484 -18.22 -8.90 -2.48
CA HIS A 484 -18.05 -8.23 -3.77
C HIS A 484 -17.38 -9.15 -4.81
N LYS A 485 -17.73 -9.01 -6.11
CA LYS A 485 -17.15 -9.82 -7.20
C LYS A 485 -15.62 -9.71 -7.32
N SER A 486 -15.05 -8.52 -7.12
CA SER A 486 -13.60 -8.28 -7.19
C SER A 486 -12.90 -8.76 -5.92
N PRO A 487 -11.83 -9.58 -6.03
CA PRO A 487 -11.02 -10.01 -4.89
C PRO A 487 -10.33 -8.83 -4.19
N LEU A 488 -9.94 -7.81 -4.95
CA LEU A 488 -9.31 -6.61 -4.42
C LEU A 488 -10.24 -5.87 -3.45
N VAL A 489 -11.52 -5.71 -3.80
CA VAL A 489 -12.53 -5.09 -2.94
C VAL A 489 -12.82 -5.95 -1.70
N ARG A 490 -12.96 -7.29 -1.89
CA ARG A 490 -13.16 -8.19 -0.74
C ARG A 490 -11.99 -8.15 0.23
N SER A 491 -10.76 -8.09 -0.29
CA SER A 491 -9.54 -7.97 0.51
C SER A 491 -9.53 -6.68 1.33
N ALA A 492 -9.82 -5.52 0.71
CA ALA A 492 -9.89 -4.25 1.43
C ALA A 492 -10.97 -4.27 2.53
N ALA A 493 -12.16 -4.80 2.23
CA ALA A 493 -13.23 -4.95 3.21
C ALA A 493 -12.83 -5.88 4.36
N ALA A 494 -12.24 -7.05 4.05
CA ALA A 494 -11.81 -8.00 5.06
C ALA A 494 -10.74 -7.40 6.00
N ASN A 495 -9.77 -6.67 5.45
CA ASN A 495 -8.73 -6.02 6.25
C ASN A 495 -9.28 -4.91 7.14
N ALA A 496 -10.26 -4.12 6.66
CA ALA A 496 -10.89 -3.06 7.44
C ALA A 496 -11.62 -3.60 8.69
N MET A 497 -12.10 -4.85 8.65
CA MET A 497 -12.85 -5.47 9.74
C MET A 497 -12.04 -5.73 11.02
N ILE A 498 -10.71 -5.60 11.00
CA ILE A 498 -9.86 -5.70 12.20
C ILE A 498 -10.32 -4.75 13.31
N SER A 499 -10.85 -3.58 12.95
CA SER A 499 -11.36 -2.56 13.87
C SER A 499 -12.84 -2.76 14.27
N ASN A 500 -13.50 -3.84 13.80
CA ASN A 500 -14.92 -4.08 14.05
C ASN A 500 -15.24 -5.58 14.22
N PRO A 501 -14.65 -6.28 15.20
CA PRO A 501 -14.74 -7.73 15.35
C PRO A 501 -16.05 -8.19 16.04
N ARG A 502 -17.20 -7.89 15.41
CA ARG A 502 -18.52 -8.39 15.91
C ARG A 502 -18.75 -9.85 15.49
N PRO A 503 -19.56 -10.64 16.22
CA PRO A 503 -19.79 -12.06 15.91
C PRO A 503 -20.25 -12.32 14.47
N GLU A 504 -21.13 -11.46 13.91
CA GLU A 504 -21.61 -11.58 12.54
C GLU A 504 -20.49 -11.33 11.52
N VAL A 505 -19.61 -10.37 11.82
CA VAL A 505 -18.43 -10.04 11.00
C VAL A 505 -17.41 -11.18 11.06
N ILE A 506 -17.15 -11.73 12.24
CA ILE A 506 -16.23 -12.88 12.42
C ILE A 506 -16.67 -14.04 11.55
N LYS A 507 -17.97 -14.35 11.50
CA LYS A 507 -18.52 -15.40 10.64
C LYS A 507 -18.26 -15.14 9.16
N LYS A 508 -18.38 -13.89 8.70
CA LYS A 508 -18.05 -13.51 7.31
C LYS A 508 -16.56 -13.58 7.04
N LEU A 509 -15.72 -13.19 8.00
CA LEU A 509 -14.25 -13.32 7.89
C LEU A 509 -13.81 -14.80 7.82
N LEU A 510 -14.46 -15.71 8.53
CA LEU A 510 -14.23 -17.15 8.41
C LEU A 510 -14.56 -17.69 7.02
N ASN A 511 -15.55 -17.11 6.32
CA ASN A 511 -15.83 -17.42 4.93
C ASN A 511 -14.75 -16.83 4.00
N ALA A 512 -14.34 -15.57 4.24
CA ALA A 512 -13.26 -14.92 3.49
C ALA A 512 -11.90 -15.63 3.69
N ALA A 513 -11.67 -16.27 4.84
CA ALA A 513 -10.49 -17.13 5.10
C ALA A 513 -10.44 -18.38 4.21
N LYS A 514 -11.54 -18.72 3.51
CA LYS A 514 -11.64 -19.81 2.54
C LYS A 514 -11.73 -19.31 1.10
N ASP A 515 -11.54 -18.01 0.85
CA ASP A 515 -11.63 -17.45 -0.50
C ASP A 515 -10.64 -18.12 -1.46
N LYS A 516 -11.01 -18.22 -2.72
CA LYS A 516 -10.12 -18.78 -3.74
C LYS A 516 -8.86 -17.96 -3.96
N TYR A 517 -8.90 -16.63 -3.70
CA TYR A 517 -7.76 -15.73 -3.86
C TYR A 517 -7.01 -15.53 -2.54
N ARG A 518 -5.68 -15.71 -2.57
CA ARG A 518 -4.82 -15.53 -1.40
C ARG A 518 -4.92 -14.13 -0.80
N VAL A 519 -4.96 -13.07 -1.59
CA VAL A 519 -5.08 -11.68 -1.10
C VAL A 519 -6.27 -11.51 -0.16
N VAL A 520 -7.39 -12.18 -0.41
CA VAL A 520 -8.60 -12.12 0.44
C VAL A 520 -8.40 -12.96 1.70
N ARG A 521 -7.84 -14.17 1.58
CA ARG A 521 -7.55 -15.02 2.73
C ARG A 521 -6.60 -14.36 3.71
N LEU A 522 -5.52 -13.73 3.21
CA LEU A 522 -4.54 -13.02 4.05
C LEU A 522 -5.13 -11.78 4.72
N ALA A 523 -6.00 -11.05 4.04
CA ALA A 523 -6.71 -9.91 4.62
C ALA A 523 -7.68 -10.35 5.73
N ALA A 524 -8.41 -11.46 5.51
CA ALA A 524 -9.25 -12.07 6.55
C ALA A 524 -8.40 -12.56 7.74
N ALA A 525 -7.25 -13.18 7.47
CA ALA A 525 -6.32 -13.63 8.52
C ALA A 525 -5.80 -12.46 9.37
N SER A 526 -5.45 -11.34 8.74
CA SER A 526 -5.05 -10.11 9.45
C SER A 526 -6.11 -9.69 10.45
N SER A 527 -7.39 -9.64 10.05
CA SER A 527 -8.49 -9.26 10.95
C SER A 527 -8.81 -10.33 12.00
N LEU A 528 -8.76 -11.62 11.63
CA LEU A 528 -8.98 -12.73 12.58
C LEU A 528 -7.84 -12.86 13.60
N SER A 529 -6.64 -12.35 13.29
CA SER A 529 -5.52 -12.36 14.23
C SER A 529 -5.77 -11.54 15.49
N ALA A 530 -6.64 -10.54 15.42
CA ALA A 530 -7.04 -9.69 16.55
C ALA A 530 -8.14 -10.33 17.43
N VAL A 531 -8.71 -11.46 17.01
CA VAL A 531 -9.76 -12.18 17.76
C VAL A 531 -9.12 -13.28 18.60
N PRO A 532 -9.37 -13.35 19.92
CA PRO A 532 -8.83 -14.40 20.76
C PRO A 532 -9.21 -15.79 20.27
N ILE A 533 -8.25 -16.71 20.17
CA ILE A 533 -8.46 -18.05 19.60
C ILE A 533 -9.50 -18.90 20.35
N ASN A 534 -9.75 -18.61 21.63
CA ASN A 534 -10.77 -19.29 22.45
C ASN A 534 -12.20 -18.88 22.10
N GLU A 535 -12.42 -17.78 21.40
CA GLU A 535 -13.74 -17.36 20.87
C GLU A 535 -14.25 -18.28 19.75
N PHE A 536 -13.38 -19.07 19.14
CA PHE A 536 -13.70 -19.96 18.02
C PHE A 536 -14.05 -21.38 18.46
N SER A 537 -15.01 -22.01 17.79
CA SER A 537 -15.29 -23.45 17.90
C SER A 537 -14.10 -24.31 17.44
N SER A 538 -14.11 -25.61 17.72
CA SER A 538 -13.01 -26.50 17.31
C SER A 538 -12.81 -26.56 15.78
N GLU A 539 -13.88 -26.50 15.00
CA GLU A 539 -13.82 -26.46 13.53
C GLU A 539 -13.27 -25.13 13.03
N GLU A 540 -13.75 -24.01 13.59
CA GLU A 540 -13.30 -22.66 13.23
C GLU A 540 -11.82 -22.44 13.59
N LYS A 541 -11.33 -22.97 14.72
CA LYS A 541 -9.92 -22.95 15.09
C LYS A 541 -9.02 -23.56 14.03
N GLN A 542 -9.45 -24.64 13.39
CA GLN A 542 -8.68 -25.25 12.30
C GLN A 542 -8.54 -24.30 11.12
N ILE A 543 -9.63 -23.63 10.73
CA ILE A 543 -9.65 -22.65 9.62
C ILE A 543 -8.73 -21.47 9.97
N VAL A 544 -8.92 -20.90 11.17
CA VAL A 544 -8.15 -19.75 11.64
C VAL A 544 -6.66 -20.10 11.69
N ASN A 545 -6.26 -21.20 12.31
CA ASN A 545 -4.86 -21.61 12.41
C ASN A 545 -4.22 -21.78 11.02
N ASN A 546 -4.91 -22.39 10.07
CA ASN A 546 -4.39 -22.58 8.71
C ASN A 546 -4.13 -21.23 8.01
N VAL A 547 -5.09 -20.31 8.10
CA VAL A 547 -4.96 -19.02 7.41
C VAL A 547 -3.99 -18.08 8.13
N LEU A 548 -3.87 -18.15 9.47
CA LEU A 548 -2.87 -17.41 10.22
C LEU A 548 -1.43 -17.88 9.90
N GLU A 549 -1.23 -19.19 9.68
CA GLU A 549 0.08 -19.69 9.23
C GLU A 549 0.39 -19.22 7.78
N GLU A 550 -0.61 -19.24 6.86
CA GLU A 550 -0.45 -18.67 5.52
C GLU A 550 -0.10 -17.17 5.61
N TYR A 551 -0.76 -16.42 6.48
CA TYR A 551 -0.50 -15.00 6.71
C TYR A 551 0.91 -14.75 7.26
N LYS A 552 1.31 -15.48 8.30
CA LYS A 552 2.66 -15.37 8.87
C LYS A 552 3.73 -15.64 7.80
N ASN A 553 3.54 -16.66 6.96
CA ASN A 553 4.45 -16.97 5.87
C ASN A 553 4.53 -15.84 4.83
N SER A 554 3.42 -15.18 4.54
CA SER A 554 3.42 -14.02 3.64
C SER A 554 4.16 -12.81 4.22
N LEU A 555 4.09 -12.59 5.54
CA LEU A 555 4.80 -11.49 6.21
C LEU A 555 6.33 -11.64 6.14
N VAL A 556 6.84 -12.86 6.09
CA VAL A 556 8.30 -13.11 5.99
C VAL A 556 8.80 -13.30 4.57
N THR A 557 7.96 -13.11 3.57
CA THR A 557 8.32 -13.22 2.13
C THR A 557 9.48 -12.29 1.76
N ARG A 558 9.53 -11.11 2.36
CA ARG A 558 10.57 -10.10 2.19
C ARG A 558 11.28 -9.85 3.52
N PRO A 559 12.21 -10.75 3.93
CA PRO A 559 12.90 -10.62 5.21
C PRO A 559 13.83 -9.41 5.28
N ASP A 560 14.18 -8.83 4.15
CA ASP A 560 14.99 -7.63 3.99
C ASP A 560 14.17 -6.32 4.10
N ASN A 561 12.85 -6.41 4.18
CA ASN A 561 11.97 -5.24 4.26
C ASN A 561 11.52 -5.00 5.71
N TRP A 562 11.78 -3.80 6.22
CA TRP A 562 11.42 -3.43 7.58
C TRP A 562 9.90 -3.55 7.86
N SER A 563 9.05 -3.20 6.88
CA SER A 563 7.59 -3.28 7.05
C SER A 563 7.08 -4.71 7.20
N SER A 564 7.77 -5.70 6.65
CA SER A 564 7.48 -7.12 6.88
C SER A 564 7.63 -7.49 8.36
N HIS A 565 8.72 -7.04 8.99
CA HIS A 565 8.96 -7.26 10.41
C HIS A 565 8.05 -6.42 11.32
N TYR A 566 7.72 -5.20 10.91
CA TYR A 566 6.72 -4.39 11.59
C TYR A 566 5.35 -5.10 11.63
N ASN A 567 4.87 -5.58 10.49
CA ASN A 567 3.60 -6.31 10.40
C ASN A 567 3.65 -7.66 11.15
N LEU A 568 4.79 -8.33 11.14
CA LEU A 568 5.01 -9.54 11.95
C LEU A 568 4.96 -9.22 13.46
N GLY A 569 5.49 -8.07 13.86
CA GLY A 569 5.38 -7.54 15.22
C GLY A 569 3.93 -7.31 15.63
N ASN A 570 3.13 -6.67 14.76
CA ASN A 570 1.70 -6.47 14.97
C ASN A 570 0.96 -7.81 15.09
N PHE A 571 1.26 -8.77 14.23
CA PHE A 571 0.70 -10.11 14.30
C PHE A 571 0.98 -10.78 15.66
N TYR A 572 2.22 -10.76 16.13
CA TYR A 572 2.58 -11.33 17.44
C TYR A 572 1.95 -10.56 18.60
N HIS A 573 1.82 -9.24 18.49
CA HIS A 573 1.15 -8.40 19.49
C HIS A 573 -0.33 -8.81 19.64
N TYR A 574 -1.06 -8.91 18.53
CA TYR A 574 -2.47 -9.37 18.54
C TYR A 574 -2.64 -10.80 19.11
N GLN A 575 -1.65 -11.67 18.87
CA GLN A 575 -1.65 -13.03 19.44
C GLN A 575 -1.18 -13.08 20.91
N GLY A 576 -0.95 -11.95 21.58
CA GLY A 576 -0.46 -11.87 22.96
C GLY A 576 0.99 -12.34 23.13
N GLN A 577 1.74 -12.56 22.04
CA GLN A 577 3.14 -12.98 22.05
C GLN A 577 4.08 -11.78 22.17
N LEU A 578 3.97 -11.05 23.28
CA LEU A 578 4.57 -9.73 23.46
C LEU A 578 6.10 -9.69 23.23
N ASN A 579 6.83 -10.71 23.69
CA ASN A 579 8.28 -10.78 23.50
C ASN A 579 8.65 -10.96 22.00
N ASN A 580 7.88 -11.76 21.25
CA ASN A 580 8.09 -11.94 19.82
C ASN A 580 7.74 -10.65 19.05
N ALA A 581 6.74 -9.90 19.49
CA ALA A 581 6.39 -8.59 18.95
C ALA A 581 7.56 -7.62 19.08
N ILE A 582 8.13 -7.47 20.29
CA ILE A 582 9.30 -6.62 20.54
C ILE A 582 10.50 -7.02 19.65
N LEU A 583 10.78 -8.33 19.54
CA LEU A 583 11.87 -8.81 18.68
C LEU A 583 11.66 -8.41 17.21
N SER A 584 10.43 -8.54 16.73
CA SER A 584 10.07 -8.19 15.35
C SER A 584 10.17 -6.68 15.11
N TYR A 585 9.68 -5.85 16.03
CA TYR A 585 9.82 -4.39 15.94
C TYR A 585 11.29 -3.93 15.99
N LYS A 586 12.10 -4.53 16.87
CA LYS A 586 13.55 -4.25 16.89
C LYS A 586 14.22 -4.64 15.59
N THR A 587 13.81 -5.73 14.98
CA THR A 587 14.32 -6.13 13.66
C THR A 587 13.93 -5.12 12.60
N ALA A 588 12.69 -4.63 12.60
CA ALA A 588 12.25 -3.55 11.70
C ALA A 588 13.12 -2.30 11.84
N GLY A 589 13.37 -1.83 13.07
CA GLY A 589 14.24 -0.68 13.33
C GLY A 589 15.71 -0.89 12.94
N ARG A 590 16.22 -2.14 12.99
CA ARG A 590 17.58 -2.45 12.49
C ARG A 590 17.69 -2.39 10.97
N LEU A 591 16.60 -2.69 10.26
CA LEU A 591 16.51 -2.63 8.80
C LEU A 591 16.31 -1.21 8.28
N TYR A 592 15.54 -0.42 9.00
CA TYR A 592 15.31 1.00 8.70
C TYR A 592 15.13 1.79 9.99
N ASP A 593 16.15 2.54 10.35
CA ASP A 593 16.25 3.26 11.63
C ASP A 593 15.43 4.55 11.68
N GLN A 594 14.89 4.99 10.55
CA GLN A 594 13.98 6.15 10.45
C GLN A 594 12.48 5.76 10.56
N ALA A 595 12.15 4.47 10.73
CA ALA A 595 10.76 4.04 10.89
C ALA A 595 10.23 4.36 12.29
N LEU A 596 9.17 5.16 12.36
CA LEU A 596 8.53 5.58 13.62
C LEU A 596 7.64 4.48 14.20
N GLU A 597 6.87 3.79 13.35
CA GLU A 597 5.82 2.86 13.75
C GLU A 597 6.32 1.70 14.60
N PRO A 598 7.48 1.06 14.31
CA PRO A 598 8.03 0.03 15.18
C PRO A 598 8.39 0.54 16.58
N LEU A 599 8.86 1.79 16.69
CA LEU A 599 9.21 2.41 17.97
C LEU A 599 7.95 2.72 18.79
N ILE A 600 6.95 3.32 18.15
CA ILE A 600 5.66 3.66 18.78
C ILE A 600 4.97 2.37 19.27
N ASN A 601 4.85 1.35 18.43
CA ASN A 601 4.21 0.09 18.81
C ASN A 601 5.01 -0.69 19.86
N SER A 602 6.36 -0.60 19.83
CA SER A 602 7.20 -1.15 20.90
C SER A 602 6.86 -0.53 22.25
N SER A 603 6.60 0.78 22.31
CA SER A 603 6.26 1.46 23.56
C SER A 603 4.96 0.92 24.18
N ILE A 604 3.96 0.68 23.33
CA ILE A 604 2.68 0.09 23.75
C ILE A 604 2.90 -1.32 24.33
N VAL A 605 3.68 -2.14 23.64
CA VAL A 605 3.99 -3.51 24.10
C VAL A 605 4.83 -3.51 25.36
N TYR A 606 5.79 -2.59 25.52
CA TYR A 606 6.56 -2.44 26.77
C TYR A 606 5.67 -2.00 27.93
N SER A 607 4.70 -1.09 27.71
CA SER A 607 3.73 -0.71 28.75
C SER A 607 2.89 -1.94 29.19
N GLN A 608 2.44 -2.78 28.25
CA GLN A 608 1.73 -4.03 28.57
C GLN A 608 2.61 -5.04 29.34
N LEU A 609 3.93 -5.02 29.14
CA LEU A 609 4.91 -5.79 29.89
C LEU A 609 5.29 -5.17 31.24
N ASN A 610 4.66 -4.05 31.65
CA ASN A 610 5.02 -3.26 32.83
C ASN A 610 6.48 -2.78 32.83
N ASP A 611 7.00 -2.42 31.66
CA ASP A 611 8.35 -1.87 31.45
C ASP A 611 8.28 -0.41 30.95
N PRO A 612 7.92 0.57 31.81
CA PRO A 612 7.77 1.97 31.40
C PRO A 612 9.10 2.62 30.97
N VAL A 613 10.23 2.07 31.41
CA VAL A 613 11.57 2.60 31.08
C VAL A 613 11.87 2.37 29.58
N ASN A 614 11.64 1.16 29.11
CA ASN A 614 11.83 0.85 27.68
C ASN A 614 10.72 1.45 26.80
N ALA A 615 9.48 1.59 27.34
CA ALA A 615 8.41 2.32 26.66
C ALA A 615 8.79 3.77 26.40
N GLU A 616 9.24 4.50 27.45
CA GLU A 616 9.68 5.90 27.35
C GLU A 616 10.86 6.05 26.40
N ARG A 617 11.87 5.16 26.48
CA ARG A 617 13.02 5.18 25.57
C ARG A 617 12.61 5.02 24.11
N SER A 618 11.70 4.12 23.80
CA SER A 618 11.20 3.90 22.43
C SER A 618 10.51 5.16 21.89
N LEU A 619 9.70 5.83 22.72
CA LEU A 619 9.03 7.08 22.33
C LEU A 619 9.99 8.25 22.19
N GLN A 620 11.04 8.34 23.04
CA GLN A 620 12.09 9.35 22.89
C GLN A 620 12.81 9.19 21.55
N GLN A 621 13.17 7.97 21.16
CA GLN A 621 13.77 7.69 19.86
C GLN A 621 12.83 8.07 18.71
N ALA A 622 11.53 7.81 18.84
CA ALA A 622 10.56 8.21 17.82
C ALA A 622 10.48 9.74 17.69
N LEU A 623 10.50 10.48 18.80
CA LEU A 623 10.47 11.94 18.82
C LEU A 623 11.82 12.60 18.42
N GLU A 624 12.93 11.87 18.49
CA GLU A 624 14.22 12.32 17.92
C GLU A 624 14.19 12.26 16.39
N ILE A 625 13.46 11.30 15.79
CA ILE A 625 13.28 11.18 14.35
C ILE A 625 12.26 12.21 13.85
N ASP A 626 11.09 12.28 14.49
CA ASP A 626 10.03 13.24 14.15
C ASP A 626 9.41 13.85 15.42
N PRO A 627 9.83 15.07 15.80
CA PRO A 627 9.27 15.79 16.94
C PRO A 627 7.79 16.16 16.80
N GLU A 628 7.29 16.24 15.56
CA GLU A 628 5.90 16.58 15.24
C GLU A 628 5.00 15.32 15.07
N SER A 629 5.50 14.13 15.35
CA SER A 629 4.69 12.91 15.30
C SER A 629 3.54 12.96 16.32
N GLU A 630 2.30 13.08 15.84
CA GLU A 630 1.09 13.07 16.68
C GLU A 630 1.05 11.81 17.55
N ALA A 631 1.27 10.63 16.94
CA ALA A 631 1.18 9.35 17.63
C ALA A 631 2.26 9.18 18.71
N ALA A 632 3.50 9.62 18.46
CA ALA A 632 4.57 9.54 19.46
C ALA A 632 4.32 10.50 20.63
N ASN A 633 3.90 11.74 20.37
CA ASN A 633 3.53 12.72 21.40
C ASN A 633 2.33 12.22 22.22
N LEU A 634 1.29 11.67 21.57
CA LEU A 634 0.12 11.11 22.27
C LEU A 634 0.52 9.99 23.22
N ASN A 635 1.27 8.99 22.73
CA ASN A 635 1.68 7.86 23.55
C ASN A 635 2.64 8.30 24.68
N MET A 636 3.53 9.26 24.45
CA MET A 636 4.39 9.84 25.49
C MET A 636 3.56 10.56 26.56
N GLY A 637 2.54 11.30 26.15
CA GLY A 637 1.60 11.97 27.06
C GLY A 637 0.85 10.97 27.94
N LEU A 638 0.30 9.93 27.33
CA LEU A 638 -0.42 8.85 28.04
C LEU A 638 0.49 8.10 29.01
N LEU A 639 1.68 7.68 28.58
CA LEU A 639 2.67 7.01 29.42
C LEU A 639 3.10 7.89 30.58
N SER A 640 3.29 9.20 30.36
CA SER A 640 3.64 10.16 31.40
C SER A 640 2.52 10.29 32.43
N ALA A 641 1.27 10.31 31.99
CA ALA A 641 0.11 10.30 32.90
C ALA A 641 0.02 9.02 33.73
N GLU A 642 0.20 7.86 33.14
CA GLU A 642 0.20 6.56 33.81
C GLU A 642 1.33 6.45 34.86
N THR A 643 2.50 7.04 34.57
CA THR A 643 3.66 7.03 35.48
C THR A 643 3.67 8.20 36.47
N GLY A 644 2.59 8.99 36.54
CA GLY A 644 2.43 10.11 37.50
C GLY A 644 3.24 11.37 37.18
N LYS A 645 3.79 11.48 35.97
CA LYS A 645 4.55 12.64 35.50
C LYS A 645 3.61 13.68 34.86
N SER A 646 2.70 14.28 35.66
CA SER A 646 1.59 15.12 35.17
C SER A 646 2.02 16.29 34.28
N ASP A 647 3.08 17.01 34.65
CA ASP A 647 3.56 18.14 33.85
C ASP A 647 4.06 17.73 32.46
N MET A 648 4.74 16.59 32.40
CA MET A 648 5.18 16.03 31.10
C MET A 648 3.99 15.56 30.28
N ALA A 649 3.00 14.92 30.93
CA ALA A 649 1.79 14.48 30.26
C ALA A 649 1.04 15.66 29.62
N ILE A 650 0.86 16.75 30.37
CA ILE A 650 0.22 17.99 29.87
C ILE A 650 0.99 18.53 28.68
N LYS A 651 2.31 18.68 28.79
CA LYS A 651 3.17 19.21 27.72
C LYS A 651 3.00 18.42 26.41
N TYR A 652 3.06 17.09 26.45
CA TYR A 652 2.99 16.27 25.25
C TYR A 652 1.56 16.23 24.68
N LEU A 653 0.53 16.19 25.52
CA LEU A 653 -0.86 16.22 25.06
C LEU A 653 -1.26 17.59 24.49
N GLU A 654 -0.75 18.71 25.04
CA GLU A 654 -0.91 20.05 24.44
C GLU A 654 -0.20 20.10 23.07
N LYS A 655 1.00 19.50 22.93
CA LYS A 655 1.69 19.40 21.64
C LYS A 655 0.84 18.63 20.62
N VAL A 656 0.13 17.56 21.02
CA VAL A 656 -0.81 16.87 20.12
C VAL A 656 -1.91 17.82 19.64
N LEU A 657 -2.49 18.65 20.52
CA LEU A 657 -3.53 19.61 20.13
C LEU A 657 -3.00 20.76 19.25
N GLU A 658 -1.71 21.10 19.33
CA GLU A 658 -1.07 22.02 18.38
C GLU A 658 -0.98 21.41 16.98
N ILE A 659 -0.65 20.11 16.89
CA ILE A 659 -0.53 19.36 15.62
C ILE A 659 -1.92 19.06 15.05
N ASN A 660 -2.81 18.55 15.89
CA ASN A 660 -4.17 18.15 15.54
C ASN A 660 -5.17 18.67 16.57
N SER A 661 -5.74 19.83 16.30
CA SER A 661 -6.71 20.49 17.19
C SER A 661 -8.02 19.70 17.40
N GLU A 662 -8.27 18.65 16.60
CA GLU A 662 -9.47 17.80 16.72
C GLU A 662 -9.19 16.49 17.46
N SER A 663 -8.00 16.30 18.05
CA SER A 663 -7.65 15.10 18.82
C SER A 663 -8.48 15.01 20.12
N ALA A 664 -9.62 14.31 20.02
CA ALA A 664 -10.55 14.13 21.15
C ALA A 664 -9.89 13.41 22.34
N VAL A 665 -8.99 12.45 22.08
CA VAL A 665 -8.29 11.68 23.10
C VAL A 665 -7.36 12.60 23.92
N SER A 666 -6.61 13.46 23.25
CA SER A 666 -5.71 14.41 23.94
C SER A 666 -6.49 15.42 24.75
N ALA A 667 -7.53 16.02 24.19
CA ALA A 667 -8.38 16.96 24.89
C ALA A 667 -9.05 16.31 26.11
N TYR A 668 -9.55 15.08 25.99
CA TYR A 668 -10.12 14.34 27.12
C TYR A 668 -9.12 14.12 28.24
N ASN A 669 -7.92 13.62 27.94
CA ASN A 669 -6.91 13.35 28.97
C ASN A 669 -6.39 14.63 29.63
N LEU A 670 -6.20 15.70 28.86
CA LEU A 670 -5.90 17.02 29.40
C LEU A 670 -6.97 17.50 30.36
N SER A 671 -8.24 17.36 30.02
CA SER A 671 -9.36 17.77 30.88
C SER A 671 -9.30 17.10 32.27
N ILE A 672 -8.93 15.84 32.31
CA ILE A 672 -8.77 15.09 33.58
C ILE A 672 -7.53 15.58 34.34
N LEU A 673 -6.40 15.72 33.67
CA LEU A 673 -5.12 16.10 34.29
C LEU A 673 -5.18 17.49 34.95
N VAL A 674 -5.81 18.46 34.28
CA VAL A 674 -5.88 19.84 34.76
C VAL A 674 -7.08 20.11 35.68
N SER A 675 -7.97 19.15 35.88
CA SER A 675 -9.28 19.36 36.53
C SER A 675 -9.21 19.91 37.96
N LYS A 676 -8.16 19.53 38.72
CA LYS A 676 -7.96 19.98 40.11
C LYS A 676 -7.36 21.36 40.20
N GLU A 677 -6.41 21.70 39.31
CA GLU A 677 -5.66 22.92 39.38
C GLU A 677 -6.30 24.04 38.55
N ASN A 678 -6.94 23.69 37.44
CA ASN A 678 -7.58 24.66 36.56
C ASN A 678 -8.93 24.14 36.03
N PRO A 679 -10.02 24.24 36.84
CA PRO A 679 -11.34 23.81 36.45
C PRO A 679 -11.87 24.47 35.17
N GLY A 680 -11.50 25.73 34.89
CA GLY A 680 -11.86 26.42 33.67
C GLY A 680 -11.30 25.75 32.42
N LYS A 681 -10.01 25.44 32.38
CA LYS A 681 -9.37 24.70 31.31
C LYS A 681 -9.93 23.27 31.18
N ALA A 682 -10.27 22.62 32.31
CA ALA A 682 -10.87 21.28 32.27
C ALA A 682 -12.22 21.31 31.51
N ILE A 683 -13.04 22.32 31.71
CA ILE A 683 -14.29 22.54 30.94
C ILE A 683 -13.99 22.77 29.46
N GLU A 684 -13.00 23.59 29.13
CA GLU A 684 -12.63 23.89 27.74
C GLU A 684 -12.17 22.62 27.00
N TYR A 685 -11.23 21.88 27.56
CA TYR A 685 -10.71 20.65 26.99
C TYR A 685 -11.81 19.56 26.91
N SER A 686 -12.62 19.35 27.94
CA SER A 686 -13.70 18.37 27.89
C SER A 686 -14.79 18.73 26.84
N ARG A 687 -15.10 20.02 26.68
CA ARG A 687 -15.96 20.52 25.60
C ARG A 687 -15.36 20.24 24.22
N GLN A 688 -14.04 20.47 24.05
CA GLN A 688 -13.33 20.16 22.81
C GLN A 688 -13.40 18.67 22.50
N ALA A 689 -13.10 17.79 23.46
CA ALA A 689 -13.22 16.35 23.30
C ALA A 689 -14.62 15.89 22.87
N TRP A 690 -15.68 16.44 23.53
CA TRP A 690 -17.07 16.14 23.20
C TRP A 690 -17.45 16.64 21.81
N LYS A 691 -17.01 17.82 21.41
CA LYS A 691 -17.26 18.39 20.08
C LYS A 691 -16.56 17.59 18.97
N SER A 692 -15.32 17.18 19.21
CA SER A 692 -14.52 16.42 18.23
C SER A 692 -14.99 14.98 18.05
N ASN A 693 -15.54 14.35 19.11
CA ASN A 693 -16.12 12.99 19.01
C ASN A 693 -17.43 12.89 19.80
N PRO A 694 -18.57 13.36 19.20
CA PRO A 694 -19.87 13.39 19.86
C PRO A 694 -20.53 12.00 20.02
N ASP A 695 -19.95 10.94 19.44
CA ASP A 695 -20.43 9.57 19.59
C ASP A 695 -19.82 8.86 20.80
N ASN A 696 -18.76 9.41 21.36
CA ASN A 696 -18.19 8.92 22.61
C ASN A 696 -18.87 9.60 23.82
N LEU A 697 -19.95 8.99 24.31
CA LEU A 697 -20.75 9.53 25.40
C LEU A 697 -19.97 9.78 26.68
N LYS A 698 -18.84 9.10 26.90
CA LYS A 698 -17.93 9.34 28.03
C LYS A 698 -17.37 10.76 27.99
N TYR A 699 -17.05 11.29 26.81
CA TYR A 699 -16.55 12.66 26.68
C TYR A 699 -17.64 13.68 27.03
N GLY A 700 -18.84 13.47 26.52
CA GLY A 700 -20.01 14.31 26.88
C GLY A 700 -20.35 14.27 28.35
N TYR A 701 -20.35 13.08 28.95
CA TYR A 701 -20.57 12.92 30.40
C TYR A 701 -19.49 13.67 31.21
N THR A 702 -18.23 13.55 30.84
CA THR A 702 -17.11 14.24 31.53
C THR A 702 -17.26 15.75 31.43
N TYR A 703 -17.66 16.25 30.25
CA TYR A 703 -17.93 17.66 30.05
C TYR A 703 -19.09 18.16 30.97
N ALA A 704 -20.20 17.44 30.97
CA ALA A 704 -21.35 17.77 31.84
C ALA A 704 -20.99 17.66 33.32
N PHE A 705 -20.16 16.68 33.71
CA PHE A 705 -19.69 16.55 35.07
C PHE A 705 -18.86 17.76 35.52
N PHE A 706 -17.89 18.24 34.72
CA PHE A 706 -17.10 19.40 35.06
C PHE A 706 -17.92 20.69 35.04
N LEU A 707 -18.90 20.83 34.16
CA LEU A 707 -19.86 21.93 34.17
C LEU A 707 -20.62 21.98 35.48
N ASN A 708 -21.17 20.86 35.95
CA ASN A 708 -21.93 20.79 37.18
C ASN A 708 -21.06 21.10 38.42
N GLN A 709 -19.85 20.51 38.48
CA GLN A 709 -18.89 20.83 39.56
C GLN A 709 -18.55 22.31 39.66
N ASN A 710 -18.60 23.04 38.55
CA ASN A 710 -18.30 24.48 38.48
C ASN A 710 -19.55 25.36 38.53
N GLY A 711 -20.68 24.82 38.96
CA GLY A 711 -21.93 25.59 39.15
C GLY A 711 -22.69 25.94 37.85
N GLN A 712 -22.23 25.43 36.69
CA GLN A 712 -22.89 25.61 35.40
C GLN A 712 -24.00 24.54 35.17
N THR A 713 -24.79 24.30 36.21
CA THR A 713 -25.75 23.20 36.31
C THR A 713 -26.78 23.19 35.18
N LYS A 714 -27.27 24.34 34.74
CA LYS A 714 -28.20 24.42 33.62
C LYS A 714 -27.64 23.88 32.31
N GLN A 715 -26.36 24.17 32.04
CA GLN A 715 -25.69 23.67 30.83
C GLN A 715 -25.39 22.19 30.95
N ALA A 716 -24.94 21.74 32.12
CA ALA A 716 -24.73 20.31 32.44
C ALA A 716 -26.01 19.48 32.19
N THR A 717 -27.18 20.01 32.64
CA THR A 717 -28.47 19.37 32.40
C THR A 717 -28.75 19.15 30.90
N GLY A 718 -28.55 20.17 30.06
CA GLY A 718 -28.81 20.07 28.62
C GLY A 718 -27.89 19.03 27.93
N GLU A 719 -26.62 18.95 28.34
CA GLU A 719 -25.69 17.95 27.81
C GLU A 719 -26.09 16.52 28.26
N LEU A 720 -26.47 16.35 29.53
CA LEU A 720 -26.91 15.04 30.07
C LEU A 720 -28.21 14.58 29.41
N GLU A 721 -29.20 15.49 29.20
CA GLU A 721 -30.41 15.18 28.47
C GLU A 721 -30.11 14.68 27.05
N THR A 722 -29.11 15.29 26.39
CA THR A 722 -28.63 14.86 25.06
C THR A 722 -28.04 13.46 25.10
N ILE A 723 -27.20 13.14 26.12
CA ILE A 723 -26.58 11.84 26.30
C ILE A 723 -27.65 10.77 26.56
N VAL A 724 -28.58 11.01 27.51
CA VAL A 724 -29.66 10.08 27.81
C VAL A 724 -30.59 9.87 26.62
N LYS A 725 -30.77 10.88 25.77
CA LYS A 725 -31.54 10.74 24.53
C LYS A 725 -30.83 9.85 23.52
N LYS A 726 -29.48 9.95 23.42
CA LYS A 726 -28.63 9.08 22.53
C LYS A 726 -28.55 7.65 23.07
N ASP A 727 -28.35 7.49 24.37
CA ASP A 727 -28.33 6.19 25.06
C ASP A 727 -29.13 6.27 26.36
N PRO A 728 -30.41 5.85 26.34
CA PRO A 728 -31.22 5.81 27.53
C PRO A 728 -30.75 4.91 28.66
N GLY A 729 -29.76 4.01 28.36
CA GLY A 729 -29.14 3.10 29.32
C GLY A 729 -27.82 3.60 29.91
N TYR A 730 -27.36 4.81 29.58
CA TYR A 730 -26.08 5.33 30.08
C TYR A 730 -26.17 5.69 31.57
N VAL A 731 -25.78 4.74 32.42
CA VAL A 731 -26.02 4.75 33.87
C VAL A 731 -25.51 6.00 34.56
N ASP A 732 -24.27 6.41 34.30
CA ASP A 732 -23.65 7.58 34.96
C ASP A 732 -24.41 8.88 34.66
N ALA A 733 -24.87 9.05 33.41
CA ALA A 733 -25.68 10.21 33.04
C ALA A 733 -27.06 10.21 33.68
N ILE A 734 -27.72 9.05 33.81
CA ILE A 734 -28.99 8.89 34.48
C ILE A 734 -28.88 9.37 35.92
N PHE A 735 -27.87 8.89 36.65
CA PHE A 735 -27.70 9.27 38.05
C PHE A 735 -27.31 10.73 38.22
N LEU A 736 -26.40 11.24 37.44
CA LEU A 736 -25.98 12.65 37.54
C LEU A 736 -27.15 13.59 37.20
N LEU A 737 -27.90 13.31 36.10
CA LEU A 737 -29.06 14.11 35.69
C LEU A 737 -30.15 14.03 36.74
N GLY A 738 -30.44 12.84 37.29
CA GLY A 738 -31.43 12.65 38.31
C GLY A 738 -31.10 13.42 39.61
N ASN A 739 -29.81 13.37 40.05
CA ASN A 739 -29.39 14.16 41.21
C ASN A 739 -29.51 15.66 40.96
N ILE A 740 -29.15 16.16 39.77
CA ILE A 740 -29.33 17.57 39.40
C ILE A 740 -30.80 17.97 39.45
N TYR A 741 -31.73 17.14 38.97
CA TYR A 741 -33.18 17.43 39.06
C TYR A 741 -33.67 17.42 40.50
N GLU A 742 -33.20 16.50 41.35
CA GLU A 742 -33.53 16.46 42.75
C GLU A 742 -33.06 17.75 43.47
N GLU A 743 -31.83 18.14 43.31
CA GLU A 743 -31.21 19.31 43.92
C GLU A 743 -31.83 20.63 43.43
N SER A 744 -32.23 20.69 42.16
CA SER A 744 -32.90 21.86 41.57
C SER A 744 -34.40 21.98 41.91
N GLY A 745 -34.99 21.00 42.59
CA GLY A 745 -36.40 20.93 42.93
C GLY A 745 -37.31 20.37 41.83
N ASP A 746 -36.77 19.96 40.71
CA ASP A 746 -37.49 19.36 39.57
C ASP A 746 -37.81 17.87 39.82
N LYS A 747 -38.38 17.55 40.99
CA LYS A 747 -38.61 16.16 41.44
C LYS A 747 -39.44 15.33 40.44
N GLN A 748 -40.36 15.99 39.71
CA GLN A 748 -41.16 15.27 38.71
C GLN A 748 -40.32 14.76 37.54
N LYS A 749 -39.32 15.53 37.10
CA LYS A 749 -38.43 15.13 36.04
C LYS A 749 -37.48 13.97 36.51
N ALA A 750 -36.95 14.04 37.75
CA ALA A 750 -36.18 12.96 38.31
C ALA A 750 -36.96 11.65 38.37
N VAL A 751 -38.19 11.69 38.88
CA VAL A 751 -39.07 10.53 38.94
C VAL A 751 -39.39 9.96 37.56
N SER A 752 -39.66 10.83 36.58
CA SER A 752 -39.92 10.41 35.20
C SER A 752 -38.68 9.72 34.60
N LEU A 753 -37.49 10.31 34.74
CA LEU A 753 -36.21 9.76 34.26
C LEU A 753 -35.99 8.37 34.84
N TYR A 754 -36.08 8.21 36.16
CA TYR A 754 -35.83 6.93 36.81
C TYR A 754 -36.87 5.86 36.39
N LYS A 755 -38.14 6.20 36.29
CA LYS A 755 -39.18 5.28 35.84
C LYS A 755 -39.00 4.84 34.38
N GLU A 756 -38.65 5.76 33.49
CA GLU A 756 -38.39 5.41 32.09
C GLU A 756 -37.15 4.53 31.95
N SER A 757 -36.04 4.86 32.67
CA SER A 757 -34.83 4.05 32.67
C SER A 757 -35.04 2.61 33.19
N MET A 758 -35.88 2.47 34.22
CA MET A 758 -36.20 1.13 34.78
C MET A 758 -36.97 0.23 33.80
N LYS A 759 -37.62 0.75 32.77
CA LYS A 759 -38.32 -0.04 31.75
C LYS A 759 -37.33 -0.72 30.79
N LEU A 760 -36.08 -0.27 30.74
CA LEU A 760 -35.06 -0.80 29.82
C LEU A 760 -34.66 -2.21 30.20
N VAL A 761 -34.76 -3.14 29.25
CA VAL A 761 -34.34 -4.54 29.42
C VAL A 761 -32.85 -4.64 29.60
N SER A 762 -32.10 -3.75 28.94
CA SER A 762 -30.62 -3.71 28.96
C SER A 762 -30.03 -3.19 30.29
N LEU A 763 -30.83 -2.57 31.15
CA LEU A 763 -30.31 -2.00 32.38
C LEU A 763 -30.04 -3.09 33.43
N PRO A 764 -28.83 -3.15 34.05
CA PRO A 764 -28.50 -4.12 35.08
C PRO A 764 -29.46 -4.08 36.26
N GLU A 765 -29.82 -5.24 36.80
CA GLU A 765 -30.80 -5.36 37.90
C GLU A 765 -30.39 -4.57 39.15
N GLN A 766 -29.07 -4.55 39.48
CA GLN A 766 -28.54 -3.73 40.56
C GLN A 766 -28.82 -2.23 40.37
N VAL A 767 -28.72 -1.73 39.14
CA VAL A 767 -29.03 -0.32 38.83
C VAL A 767 -30.51 -0.05 38.98
N LYS A 768 -31.39 -0.98 38.56
CA LYS A 768 -32.84 -0.87 38.76
C LYS A 768 -33.19 -0.80 40.25
N ILE A 769 -32.52 -1.60 41.08
CA ILE A 769 -32.74 -1.54 42.55
C ILE A 769 -32.28 -0.18 43.09
N GLN A 770 -31.18 0.38 42.64
CA GLN A 770 -30.71 1.72 43.05
C GLN A 770 -31.70 2.84 42.64
N LEU A 771 -32.18 2.79 41.41
CA LEU A 771 -33.18 3.74 40.93
C LEU A 771 -34.50 3.61 41.69
N ASN A 772 -34.95 2.39 42.03
CA ASN A 772 -36.14 2.17 42.86
C ASN A 772 -35.97 2.71 44.29
N ASN A 773 -34.77 2.58 44.87
CA ASN A 773 -34.45 3.17 46.18
C ASN A 773 -34.53 4.70 46.12
N LYS A 774 -34.06 5.33 45.03
CA LYS A 774 -34.21 6.78 44.79
C LYS A 774 -35.69 7.20 44.71
N LEU A 775 -36.56 6.41 44.07
CA LEU A 775 -37.97 6.68 43.94
C LEU A 775 -38.71 6.53 45.27
N ASN A 776 -38.24 5.67 46.19
CA ASN A 776 -38.89 5.35 47.47
C ASN A 776 -38.21 5.99 48.69
N SER A 777 -37.13 6.78 48.51
CA SER A 777 -36.50 7.50 49.61
C SER A 777 -37.47 8.54 50.18
N PRO A 778 -37.79 8.47 51.52
CA PRO A 778 -38.59 9.51 52.12
C PRO A 778 -37.84 10.83 52.10
N GLU A 779 -38.57 11.93 51.89
CA GLU A 779 -38.07 13.31 51.87
C GLU A 779 -37.20 13.59 53.11
N GLN A 780 -35.94 13.96 52.94
CA GLN A 780 -35.21 14.83 53.85
C GLN A 780 -35.32 16.28 53.41
#